data_50e532c29615c8a708b5d91910331069
#
_entry.id   50e532c29615c8a708b5d91910331069
#
_cell.length_a   1.000
_cell.length_b   1.000
_cell.length_c   1.000
_cell.angle_alpha   90.00
_cell.angle_beta   90.00
_cell.angle_gamma   90.00
#
_symmetry.space_group_name_H-M   'P 1'
#
loop_
_entity.id
_entity.type
_entity.pdbx_description
1 polymer ?
#
loop_
_entity_poly.entity_id
_entity_poly.type
_entity_poly.pdbx_seq_one_letter_code
_entity_poly.pdbx_strand_id
1 'polypeptide(L)'
;MFKRRDLTKDPDHVDYIVNYEELDSKYSQLHLSKLDAKQKAPYMRKQVEGKDGKKHLAQLYICTEIYCSFDIETSTIFTTNIETGKKGYYSTMYLAQFGINDHVVLFRKWEHVLLFFQKLPRLLGLTDCTCLLVWVHNLDYENSYIKHRFDIDGTTYFGKNKQHPIKYLLQNHYIMHDSFSVTNSSLLKLGQMYNTKHQKAAGDLSHDVVRNSADSYALTDKEIGYAANDVLVLCDFSKIMIEDFYKKRGFIPDTATQILSKELQENAVIYGEKFLGPTQWKKIQDTAADDKQLRYMVLKRIHGKIFGFEYQEGDRTRKVPGMVDSKFFTPFDENEKQIPVEGKEIYGKYYYDFYEWLFRGGYTKSNARYTSTDTVRTEGVEGVQGYDYTSSYPFVQTICNYPMTAFRELKMTKDKLDSLQLHYGHEDFEVWRHIFILKFTEIESIDDFALESKSKSHIEGAKIIDNGRIRYAEHLTVCLTDCDYALYKLYYKWKDVEILHCWRAAAGPLPEYFLHTVWINGTKKQTLKGVKGMEVEYMLAKGKFNSGYGLCCKQPVYCEYKLHNELTATGYETTETVNHKYFGRSDIIEHSYNKYIGEGHALTEGECNEYSFDDAVRSSILSPFWGIWVSAFARYNLLTCMKKVSEQSEWLSNDVVYCDTDSMYMLHPEKHLDVIDEWNDFAAARVAERLPAEYVALRKLGHFDNIALDDSGGITDTFARFKTLGAKRYIKLYSKAEKHRHIRSIVPHVSVTVAGLPKGTLERYCSKHELDIFDYFRNDLDFCIDGNTELVKLARTYHDEVVKVNVKGEIMIEYSSCTLYPSTFKVTMDKVYKSFLNSILESAGSKAYARGGIL
;
A
#
# COMPACT_ATOMS: atom_id res chain seq x y z
N MET A 1 -40.73 20.69 -3.00
CA MET A 1 -40.67 21.72 -1.94
C MET A 1 -40.19 21.02 -0.67
N PHE A 2 -38.97 21.23 -0.22
CA PHE A 2 -38.43 20.57 0.96
C PHE A 2 -39.23 21.07 2.18
N LYS A 3 -39.72 20.14 3.00
CA LYS A 3 -40.29 20.52 4.31
C LYS A 3 -39.12 20.97 5.18
N ARG A 4 -39.11 22.25 5.54
CA ARG A 4 -38.17 22.78 6.55
C ARG A 4 -38.44 22.07 7.87
N ARG A 5 -37.44 21.35 8.40
CA ARG A 5 -37.48 20.94 9.80
C ARG A 5 -37.21 22.16 10.68
N ASP A 6 -37.97 22.27 11.76
CA ASP A 6 -37.74 23.30 12.78
C ASP A 6 -36.46 22.94 13.56
N LEU A 7 -35.36 23.58 13.20
CA LEU A 7 -34.02 23.36 13.74
C LEU A 7 -33.94 23.52 15.27
N THR A 8 -34.94 24.13 15.88
CA THR A 8 -34.99 24.30 17.34
C THR A 8 -35.42 23.04 18.08
N LYS A 9 -35.90 22.02 17.36
CA LYS A 9 -36.49 20.80 17.93
C LYS A 9 -35.74 19.50 17.60
N ASP A 10 -34.76 19.54 16.68
CA ASP A 10 -34.03 18.34 16.26
C ASP A 10 -32.59 18.41 16.81
N PRO A 11 -32.19 17.46 17.66
CA PRO A 11 -30.86 17.42 18.21
C PRO A 11 -29.76 17.09 17.15
N ASP A 12 -30.14 16.55 15.99
CA ASP A 12 -29.19 16.16 14.94
C ASP A 12 -28.86 17.28 13.94
N HIS A 13 -29.39 18.46 14.11
CA HIS A 13 -29.04 19.72 13.43
C HIS A 13 -28.75 19.59 11.92
N VAL A 14 -29.73 19.10 11.17
CA VAL A 14 -29.63 19.00 9.71
C VAL A 14 -30.27 20.22 9.07
N ASP A 15 -29.48 21.08 8.44
CA ASP A 15 -29.93 22.28 7.74
C ASP A 15 -30.08 22.01 6.24
N TYR A 16 -31.17 22.48 5.66
CA TYR A 16 -31.36 22.45 4.21
C TYR A 16 -31.13 23.84 3.64
N ILE A 17 -30.17 23.94 2.73
CA ILE A 17 -29.96 25.16 1.96
C ILE A 17 -30.61 24.97 0.59
N VAL A 18 -31.71 25.65 0.37
CA VAL A 18 -32.47 25.59 -0.90
C VAL A 18 -32.03 26.71 -1.84
N ASN A 19 -31.59 27.83 -1.30
CA ASN A 19 -31.12 28.97 -2.06
C ASN A 19 -30.01 29.74 -1.30
N TYR A 20 -29.31 30.61 -2.03
CA TYR A 20 -28.19 31.37 -1.52
C TYR A 20 -28.54 32.45 -0.49
N GLU A 21 -29.68 33.07 -0.65
CA GLU A 21 -30.12 34.17 0.27
C GLU A 21 -30.44 33.58 1.65
N GLU A 22 -30.89 32.36 1.74
CA GLU A 22 -31.11 31.67 3.00
C GLU A 22 -29.84 31.36 3.76
N LEU A 23 -28.72 31.18 3.06
CA LEU A 23 -27.43 30.96 3.69
C LEU A 23 -27.00 32.15 4.56
N ASP A 24 -27.21 33.39 4.06
CA ASP A 24 -26.79 34.58 4.79
C ASP A 24 -27.62 34.87 6.03
N SER A 25 -28.94 34.73 5.94
CA SER A 25 -29.83 35.18 6.99
C SER A 25 -30.01 34.18 8.14
N LYS A 26 -29.98 32.86 7.82
CA LYS A 26 -30.24 31.81 8.83
C LYS A 26 -28.99 31.15 9.36
N TYR A 27 -28.06 30.81 8.49
CA TYR A 27 -26.89 30.06 8.89
C TYR A 27 -25.91 30.89 9.71
N SER A 28 -25.71 32.16 9.32
CA SER A 28 -24.87 33.08 10.07
C SER A 28 -25.38 33.40 11.47
N GLN A 29 -26.71 33.45 11.66
CA GLN A 29 -27.29 33.83 12.96
C GLN A 29 -27.43 32.67 13.95
N LEU A 30 -27.65 31.43 13.48
CA LEU A 30 -28.00 30.33 14.36
C LEU A 30 -26.82 29.44 14.75
N HIS A 31 -25.84 29.26 13.86
CA HIS A 31 -24.81 28.22 14.03
C HIS A 31 -23.38 28.79 14.02
N LEU A 32 -23.05 29.65 13.09
CA LEU A 32 -21.68 30.13 12.92
C LEU A 32 -21.20 31.09 14.00
N SER A 33 -22.10 31.85 14.64
CA SER A 33 -21.74 32.75 15.72
C SER A 33 -21.21 32.07 16.99
N LYS A 34 -21.41 30.74 17.10
CA LYS A 34 -20.93 29.93 18.23
C LYS A 34 -19.60 29.22 17.93
N LEU A 35 -19.14 29.30 16.69
CA LEU A 35 -17.92 28.63 16.29
C LEU A 35 -16.69 29.47 16.58
N ASP A 36 -15.71 28.96 17.29
CA ASP A 36 -14.47 29.66 17.63
C ASP A 36 -13.38 29.41 16.55
N ALA A 37 -13.37 30.28 15.54
CA ALA A 37 -12.33 30.30 14.51
C ALA A 37 -11.01 30.96 14.99
N LYS A 38 -10.94 31.50 16.21
CA LYS A 38 -9.73 32.13 16.77
C LYS A 38 -8.70 31.09 17.20
N GLN A 39 -9.17 29.94 17.66
CA GLN A 39 -8.28 28.82 18.03
C GLN A 39 -7.73 28.17 16.78
N LYS A 40 -6.44 28.33 16.56
CA LYS A 40 -5.77 27.83 15.34
C LYS A 40 -4.37 27.29 15.63
N ALA A 41 -3.94 26.38 14.77
CA ALA A 41 -2.67 25.71 14.90
C ALA A 41 -1.94 25.60 13.55
N PRO A 42 -0.60 25.71 13.49
CA PRO A 42 0.17 25.56 12.26
C PRO A 42 0.03 24.13 11.71
N TYR A 43 -0.28 24.00 10.42
CA TYR A 43 -0.52 22.69 9.84
C TYR A 43 0.37 22.40 8.63
N MET A 44 0.31 23.20 7.57
CA MET A 44 1.09 22.98 6.35
C MET A 44 1.63 24.31 5.82
N ARG A 45 2.47 24.25 4.81
CA ARG A 45 3.00 25.45 4.12
C ARG A 45 2.60 25.41 2.66
N LYS A 46 2.32 26.58 2.08
CA LYS A 46 2.09 26.75 0.64
C LYS A 46 3.11 27.73 0.05
N GLN A 47 3.38 27.58 -1.23
CA GLN A 47 4.17 28.55 -1.97
C GLN A 47 3.31 29.77 -2.27
N VAL A 48 3.83 30.95 -1.99
CA VAL A 48 3.21 32.23 -2.33
C VAL A 48 4.25 33.10 -3.05
N GLU A 49 3.81 33.85 -4.03
CA GLU A 49 4.67 34.81 -4.71
C GLU A 49 4.69 36.12 -3.91
N GLY A 50 5.89 36.55 -3.52
CA GLY A 50 6.09 37.81 -2.83
C GLY A 50 5.99 39.02 -3.75
N LYS A 51 5.89 40.21 -3.17
CA LYS A 51 5.88 41.47 -3.95
C LYS A 51 7.16 41.69 -4.76
N ASP A 52 8.20 40.96 -4.45
CA ASP A 52 9.49 40.96 -5.14
C ASP A 52 9.57 39.92 -6.28
N GLY A 53 8.45 39.25 -6.59
CA GLY A 53 8.39 38.16 -7.59
C GLY A 53 9.05 36.85 -7.14
N LYS A 54 9.53 36.76 -5.90
CA LYS A 54 10.14 35.53 -5.37
C LYS A 54 9.09 34.65 -4.69
N LYS A 55 9.27 33.36 -4.83
CA LYS A 55 8.43 32.36 -4.15
C LYS A 55 8.86 32.21 -2.68
N HIS A 56 7.92 32.38 -1.77
CA HIS A 56 8.11 32.21 -0.34
C HIS A 56 7.16 31.11 0.19
N LEU A 57 7.54 30.49 1.31
CA LEU A 57 6.69 29.51 1.98
C LEU A 57 5.86 30.19 3.06
N ALA A 58 4.56 30.34 2.85
CA ALA A 58 3.62 30.83 3.84
C ALA A 58 3.10 29.69 4.73
N GLN A 59 3.04 29.93 6.04
CA GLN A 59 2.45 28.99 6.99
C GLN A 59 0.93 29.07 6.95
N LEU A 60 0.28 27.94 6.74
CA LEU A 60 -1.16 27.78 6.90
C LEU A 60 -1.50 27.23 8.27
N TYR A 61 -2.59 27.73 8.84
CA TYR A 61 -3.13 27.37 10.14
C TYR A 61 -4.50 26.74 9.98
N ILE A 62 -4.78 25.67 10.71
CA ILE A 62 -6.13 25.08 10.78
C ILE A 62 -6.87 25.58 12.02
N CYS A 63 -8.17 25.74 11.90
CA CYS A 63 -9.05 25.94 13.05
C CYS A 63 -9.11 24.66 13.87
N THR A 64 -8.87 24.74 15.19
CA THR A 64 -8.78 23.57 16.08
C THR A 64 -10.07 23.28 16.85
N GLU A 65 -11.07 24.16 16.77
CA GLU A 65 -12.38 24.00 17.42
C GLU A 65 -13.53 23.88 16.39
N ILE A 66 -13.17 23.75 15.09
CA ILE A 66 -14.13 23.60 14.01
C ILE A 66 -13.77 22.32 13.25
N TYR A 67 -14.66 21.32 13.34
CA TYR A 67 -14.47 19.98 12.79
C TYR A 67 -15.36 19.84 11.55
N CYS A 68 -14.76 19.72 10.38
CA CYS A 68 -15.49 19.72 9.12
C CYS A 68 -15.32 18.41 8.36
N SER A 69 -16.35 18.10 7.56
CA SER A 69 -16.37 16.97 6.65
C SER A 69 -17.22 17.27 5.42
N PHE A 70 -17.00 16.51 4.35
CA PHE A 70 -17.74 16.65 3.12
C PHE A 70 -17.95 15.30 2.46
N ASP A 71 -19.12 15.11 1.84
CA ASP A 71 -19.46 13.90 1.11
C ASP A 71 -20.52 14.19 0.04
N ILE A 72 -20.71 13.31 -0.94
CA ILE A 72 -21.72 13.43 -1.99
C ILE A 72 -22.46 12.12 -2.24
N GLU A 73 -23.75 12.23 -2.53
CA GLU A 73 -24.57 11.12 -3.00
C GLU A 73 -24.90 11.28 -4.49
N THR A 74 -24.80 10.18 -5.21
CA THR A 74 -24.98 10.19 -6.67
C THR A 74 -26.00 9.18 -7.13
N SER A 75 -26.71 9.53 -8.23
CA SER A 75 -27.54 8.60 -8.99
C SER A 75 -26.76 8.10 -10.19
N THR A 76 -26.96 6.83 -10.54
CA THR A 76 -26.35 6.22 -11.74
C THR A 76 -27.39 6.16 -12.85
N ILE A 77 -27.07 6.74 -14.02
CA ILE A 77 -27.90 6.78 -15.18
C ILE A 77 -27.27 5.93 -16.28
N PHE A 78 -28.01 4.92 -16.74
CA PHE A 78 -27.56 4.07 -17.85
C PHE A 78 -27.82 4.76 -19.19
N THR A 79 -26.85 4.71 -20.08
CA THR A 79 -26.94 5.28 -21.41
C THR A 79 -26.27 4.40 -22.44
N THR A 80 -26.64 4.59 -23.69
CA THR A 80 -25.93 3.99 -24.82
C THR A 80 -25.30 5.12 -25.63
N ASN A 81 -24.01 5.07 -25.83
CA ASN A 81 -23.32 6.05 -26.66
C ASN A 81 -23.85 5.90 -28.12
N ILE A 82 -24.43 6.95 -28.64
CA ILE A 82 -25.10 6.95 -29.93
C ILE A 82 -24.12 6.68 -31.10
N GLU A 83 -22.89 7.17 -31.00
CA GLU A 83 -21.86 7.01 -32.03
C GLU A 83 -21.23 5.63 -32.04
N THR A 84 -20.97 5.04 -30.85
CA THR A 84 -20.23 3.79 -30.73
C THR A 84 -21.11 2.59 -30.43
N GLY A 85 -22.40 2.79 -30.11
CA GLY A 85 -23.32 1.74 -29.66
C GLY A 85 -22.94 1.11 -28.29
N LYS A 86 -21.87 1.58 -27.66
CA LYS A 86 -21.42 1.03 -26.38
C LYS A 86 -22.35 1.49 -25.25
N LYS A 87 -22.75 0.52 -24.43
CA LYS A 87 -23.47 0.80 -23.19
C LYS A 87 -22.50 1.35 -22.15
N GLY A 88 -22.91 2.38 -21.43
CA GLY A 88 -22.19 2.97 -20.34
C GLY A 88 -23.16 3.57 -19.33
N TYR A 89 -22.63 4.10 -18.24
CA TYR A 89 -23.42 4.91 -17.34
C TYR A 89 -22.66 6.17 -16.98
N TYR A 90 -23.42 7.19 -16.65
CA TYR A 90 -22.90 8.37 -16.01
C TYR A 90 -23.57 8.54 -14.65
N SER A 91 -22.85 9.23 -13.77
CA SER A 91 -23.28 9.46 -12.40
C SER A 91 -23.44 10.95 -12.17
N THR A 92 -24.57 11.37 -11.64
CA THR A 92 -24.84 12.76 -11.28
C THR A 92 -25.04 12.89 -9.79
N MET A 93 -24.48 13.97 -9.20
CA MET A 93 -24.72 14.31 -7.80
C MET A 93 -26.18 14.76 -7.64
N TYR A 94 -26.91 14.14 -6.73
CA TYR A 94 -28.25 14.57 -6.35
C TYR A 94 -28.30 15.17 -4.95
N LEU A 95 -27.27 14.94 -4.15
CA LEU A 95 -27.14 15.44 -2.81
C LEU A 95 -25.66 15.62 -2.46
N ALA A 96 -25.31 16.76 -1.91
CA ALA A 96 -24.03 16.97 -1.26
C ALA A 96 -24.27 17.37 0.20
N GLN A 97 -23.40 16.91 1.08
CA GLN A 97 -23.49 17.19 2.51
C GLN A 97 -22.18 17.76 3.03
N PHE A 98 -22.30 18.80 3.85
CA PHE A 98 -21.18 19.40 4.58
C PHE A 98 -21.45 19.34 6.07
N GLY A 99 -20.61 18.61 6.79
CA GLY A 99 -20.63 18.55 8.24
C GLY A 99 -19.79 19.66 8.85
N ILE A 100 -20.27 20.29 9.89
CA ILE A 100 -19.52 21.28 10.70
C ILE A 100 -19.89 21.11 12.17
N ASN A 101 -18.97 20.57 12.96
CA ASN A 101 -19.21 20.11 14.32
C ASN A 101 -20.38 19.12 14.40
N ASP A 102 -21.47 19.43 15.10
CA ASP A 102 -22.68 18.62 15.22
C ASP A 102 -23.78 19.05 14.21
N HIS A 103 -23.45 19.88 13.21
CA HIS A 103 -24.39 20.39 12.22
C HIS A 103 -24.11 19.82 10.83
N VAL A 104 -25.15 19.63 10.03
CA VAL A 104 -25.06 19.17 8.65
C VAL A 104 -25.85 20.11 7.74
N VAL A 105 -25.21 20.51 6.65
CA VAL A 105 -25.80 21.31 5.58
C VAL A 105 -25.96 20.45 4.35
N LEU A 106 -27.17 20.39 3.79
CA LEU A 106 -27.50 19.60 2.62
C LEU A 106 -27.74 20.48 1.40
N PHE A 107 -27.15 20.10 0.27
CA PHE A 107 -27.25 20.81 -1.00
C PHE A 107 -27.78 19.90 -2.08
N ARG A 108 -28.68 20.44 -2.92
CA ARG A 108 -29.23 19.72 -4.07
C ARG A 108 -28.58 20.13 -5.40
N LYS A 109 -27.80 21.19 -5.41
CA LYS A 109 -27.15 21.75 -6.60
C LYS A 109 -25.71 22.14 -6.30
N TRP A 110 -24.85 21.93 -7.28
CA TRP A 110 -23.45 22.37 -7.19
C TRP A 110 -23.30 23.88 -7.00
N GLU A 111 -24.22 24.65 -7.58
CA GLU A 111 -24.29 26.10 -7.40
C GLU A 111 -24.31 26.48 -5.91
N HIS A 112 -25.19 25.85 -5.15
CA HIS A 112 -25.28 26.10 -3.71
C HIS A 112 -24.04 25.64 -2.94
N VAL A 113 -23.44 24.53 -3.32
CA VAL A 113 -22.15 24.07 -2.74
C VAL A 113 -21.06 25.11 -2.98
N LEU A 114 -20.90 25.58 -4.23
CA LEU A 114 -19.90 26.60 -4.58
C LEU A 114 -20.08 27.89 -3.78
N LEU A 115 -21.30 28.39 -3.72
CA LEU A 115 -21.62 29.61 -2.97
C LEU A 115 -21.38 29.45 -1.46
N PHE A 116 -21.70 28.29 -0.90
CA PHE A 116 -21.39 27.98 0.49
C PHE A 116 -19.90 28.01 0.76
N PHE A 117 -19.09 27.32 -0.07
CA PHE A 117 -17.64 27.32 0.09
C PHE A 117 -17.00 28.70 -0.08
N GLN A 118 -17.58 29.57 -0.90
CA GLN A 118 -17.11 30.96 -1.04
C GLN A 118 -17.47 31.84 0.17
N LYS A 119 -18.63 31.62 0.80
CA LYS A 119 -19.13 32.45 1.89
C LYS A 119 -18.65 31.99 3.25
N LEU A 120 -18.56 30.72 3.51
CA LEU A 120 -18.26 30.21 4.84
C LEU A 120 -16.97 30.81 5.45
N PRO A 121 -15.84 30.94 4.69
CA PRO A 121 -14.64 31.55 5.22
C PRO A 121 -14.86 33.00 5.70
N ARG A 122 -15.65 33.79 4.97
CA ARG A 122 -15.97 35.19 5.32
C ARG A 122 -16.85 35.25 6.55
N LEU A 123 -17.84 34.37 6.65
CA LEU A 123 -18.75 34.29 7.81
C LEU A 123 -18.02 33.89 9.09
N LEU A 124 -17.00 33.06 8.98
CA LEU A 124 -16.11 32.66 10.07
C LEU A 124 -14.98 33.67 10.35
N GLY A 125 -14.81 34.70 9.52
CA GLY A 125 -13.73 35.66 9.64
C GLY A 125 -12.33 35.05 9.42
N LEU A 126 -12.23 34.04 8.53
CA LEU A 126 -10.94 33.40 8.22
C LEU A 126 -10.04 34.36 7.44
N THR A 127 -8.75 34.33 7.76
CA THR A 127 -7.71 35.06 7.02
C THR A 127 -7.14 34.19 5.91
N ASP A 128 -6.42 34.77 4.95
CA ASP A 128 -5.79 34.03 3.81
C ASP A 128 -4.83 32.91 4.22
N CYS A 129 -4.41 32.88 5.47
CA CYS A 129 -3.57 31.83 6.04
C CYS A 129 -4.34 30.88 6.98
N THR A 130 -5.65 31.05 7.13
CA THR A 130 -6.47 30.22 8.04
C THR A 130 -7.39 29.33 7.24
N CYS A 131 -7.39 28.02 7.55
CA CYS A 131 -8.11 27.00 6.82
C CYS A 131 -9.00 26.17 7.76
N LEU A 132 -10.04 25.60 7.18
CA LEU A 132 -10.81 24.50 7.76
C LEU A 132 -10.20 23.18 7.30
N LEU A 133 -10.03 22.25 8.21
CA LEU A 133 -9.66 20.86 7.86
C LEU A 133 -10.94 20.09 7.58
N VAL A 134 -11.12 19.65 6.33
CA VAL A 134 -12.32 18.98 5.85
C VAL A 134 -11.99 17.53 5.54
N TRP A 135 -12.55 16.61 6.31
CA TRP A 135 -12.38 15.17 6.07
C TRP A 135 -13.39 14.66 5.06
N VAL A 136 -12.88 13.85 4.15
CA VAL A 136 -13.65 13.14 3.13
C VAL A 136 -13.28 11.66 3.22
N HIS A 137 -14.24 10.77 3.03
CA HIS A 137 -13.97 9.34 3.06
C HIS A 137 -13.84 8.77 1.65
N ASN A 138 -12.61 8.41 1.26
CA ASN A 138 -12.26 8.01 -0.11
C ASN A 138 -12.35 9.21 -1.09
N LEU A 139 -11.58 10.23 -0.79
CA LEU A 139 -11.52 11.50 -1.53
C LEU A 139 -11.36 11.36 -3.05
N ASP A 140 -10.90 10.23 -3.55
CA ASP A 140 -10.81 9.92 -4.98
C ASP A 140 -12.15 10.12 -5.71
N TYR A 141 -13.23 9.72 -5.04
CA TYR A 141 -14.56 9.79 -5.63
C TYR A 141 -15.05 11.24 -5.72
N GLU A 142 -15.04 11.97 -4.62
CA GLU A 142 -15.44 13.37 -4.53
C GLU A 142 -14.54 14.26 -5.39
N ASN A 143 -13.24 13.96 -5.41
CA ASN A 143 -12.28 14.70 -6.23
C ASN A 143 -12.62 14.66 -7.73
N SER A 144 -13.25 13.60 -8.21
CA SER A 144 -13.71 13.50 -9.60
C SER A 144 -14.71 14.58 -9.97
N TYR A 145 -15.48 15.06 -9.00
CA TYR A 145 -16.45 16.14 -9.13
C TYR A 145 -15.88 17.50 -8.77
N ILE A 146 -15.06 17.55 -7.72
CA ILE A 146 -14.51 18.79 -7.15
C ILE A 146 -13.51 19.44 -8.11
N LYS A 147 -12.59 18.65 -8.67
CA LYS A 147 -11.43 19.17 -9.43
C LYS A 147 -11.80 20.06 -10.64
N HIS A 148 -13.01 19.92 -11.17
CA HIS A 148 -13.46 20.71 -12.33
C HIS A 148 -14.33 21.92 -11.93
N ARG A 149 -14.66 22.06 -10.63
CA ARG A 149 -15.60 23.07 -10.14
C ARG A 149 -14.96 24.10 -9.22
N PHE A 150 -13.89 23.70 -8.58
CA PHE A 150 -13.26 24.48 -7.55
C PHE A 150 -11.82 24.82 -7.90
N ASP A 151 -11.35 25.93 -7.41
CA ASP A 151 -9.93 26.30 -7.46
C ASP A 151 -9.16 25.45 -6.45
N ILE A 152 -8.26 24.61 -6.96
CA ILE A 152 -7.35 23.78 -6.16
C ILE A 152 -5.95 24.37 -6.29
N ASP A 153 -5.32 24.69 -5.17
CA ASP A 153 -3.90 25.03 -5.15
C ASP A 153 -3.06 23.77 -5.42
N GLY A 154 -2.72 23.58 -6.69
CA GLY A 154 -1.96 22.44 -7.18
C GLY A 154 -0.59 22.28 -6.53
N THR A 155 -0.03 23.35 -5.94
CA THR A 155 1.26 23.30 -5.23
C THR A 155 1.15 22.58 -3.88
N THR A 156 -0.07 22.41 -3.38
CA THR A 156 -0.36 21.75 -2.09
C THR A 156 -0.85 20.31 -2.27
N TYR A 157 -1.05 19.87 -3.50
CA TYR A 157 -1.56 18.54 -3.78
C TYR A 157 -0.59 17.47 -3.29
N PHE A 158 -1.08 16.57 -2.45
CA PHE A 158 -0.37 15.39 -1.99
C PHE A 158 -1.24 14.15 -2.22
N GLY A 159 -0.74 13.20 -3.01
CA GLY A 159 -1.51 12.01 -3.39
C GLY A 159 -0.62 10.83 -3.75
N LYS A 160 -1.22 9.65 -3.85
CA LYS A 160 -0.55 8.42 -4.30
C LYS A 160 -0.22 8.46 -5.80
N ASN A 161 -1.09 9.08 -6.55
CA ASN A 161 -0.96 9.40 -7.98
C ASN A 161 -1.93 10.53 -8.29
N LYS A 162 -2.02 10.93 -9.56
CA LYS A 162 -2.90 12.00 -10.02
C LYS A 162 -4.40 11.80 -9.75
N GLN A 163 -4.83 10.56 -9.56
CA GLN A 163 -6.24 10.21 -9.34
C GLN A 163 -6.58 9.92 -7.88
N HIS A 164 -5.57 9.74 -7.02
CA HIS A 164 -5.73 9.34 -5.63
C HIS A 164 -5.14 10.39 -4.68
N PRO A 165 -5.83 11.54 -4.50
CA PRO A 165 -5.41 12.56 -3.56
C PRO A 165 -5.49 12.05 -2.13
N ILE A 166 -4.53 12.46 -1.32
CA ILE A 166 -4.56 12.29 0.14
C ILE A 166 -4.99 13.60 0.78
N LYS A 167 -4.45 14.73 0.30
CA LYS A 167 -4.87 16.08 0.73
C LYS A 167 -4.47 17.15 -0.28
N TYR A 168 -5.20 18.22 -0.30
CA TYR A 168 -4.91 19.45 -1.03
C TYR A 168 -5.66 20.64 -0.46
N LEU A 169 -5.22 21.85 -0.81
CA LEU A 169 -5.89 23.10 -0.47
C LEU A 169 -6.90 23.48 -1.55
N LEU A 170 -8.15 23.69 -1.15
CA LEU A 170 -9.26 24.10 -1.98
C LEU A 170 -9.65 25.54 -1.63
N GLN A 171 -9.82 26.39 -2.66
CA GLN A 171 -10.26 27.80 -2.52
C GLN A 171 -9.54 28.58 -1.40
N ASN A 172 -8.25 28.31 -1.20
CA ASN A 172 -7.38 28.91 -0.18
C ASN A 172 -7.82 28.73 1.29
N HIS A 173 -8.98 28.12 1.58
CA HIS A 173 -9.51 28.03 2.93
C HIS A 173 -9.88 26.62 3.40
N TYR A 174 -9.86 25.63 2.52
CA TYR A 174 -10.25 24.27 2.87
C TYR A 174 -9.11 23.29 2.59
N ILE A 175 -8.65 22.62 3.60
CA ILE A 175 -7.72 21.51 3.43
C ILE A 175 -8.56 20.24 3.35
N MET A 176 -8.79 19.77 2.14
CA MET A 176 -9.46 18.49 1.89
C MET A 176 -8.52 17.36 2.26
N HIS A 177 -8.97 16.40 3.06
CA HIS A 177 -8.12 15.34 3.60
C HIS A 177 -8.82 13.98 3.56
N ASP A 178 -8.15 12.97 3.01
CA ASP A 178 -8.71 11.64 2.87
C ASP A 178 -8.60 10.81 4.15
N SER A 179 -9.73 10.44 4.74
CA SER A 179 -9.79 9.59 5.93
C SER A 179 -9.52 8.10 5.62
N PHE A 180 -9.79 7.65 4.37
CA PHE A 180 -9.50 6.29 3.97
C PHE A 180 -7.99 6.01 3.95
N SER A 181 -7.17 6.96 3.53
CA SER A 181 -5.70 6.84 3.55
C SER A 181 -5.14 6.67 4.97
N VAL A 182 -5.80 7.25 5.97
CA VAL A 182 -5.41 7.12 7.38
C VAL A 182 -5.87 5.79 7.98
N THR A 183 -7.06 5.31 7.62
CA THR A 183 -7.70 4.16 8.29
C THR A 183 -7.64 2.87 7.49
N ASN A 184 -7.54 2.98 6.16
CA ASN A 184 -7.62 1.87 5.20
C ASN A 184 -8.84 0.96 5.45
N SER A 185 -9.96 1.55 5.82
CA SER A 185 -11.19 0.85 6.23
C SER A 185 -12.42 1.58 5.73
N SER A 186 -13.57 0.89 5.66
CA SER A 186 -14.85 1.53 5.35
C SER A 186 -15.26 2.54 6.43
N LEU A 187 -16.12 3.50 6.09
CA LEU A 187 -16.61 4.52 7.02
C LEU A 187 -17.27 3.91 8.27
N LEU A 188 -18.03 2.81 8.11
CA LEU A 188 -18.59 2.07 9.24
C LEU A 188 -17.48 1.58 10.20
N LYS A 189 -16.43 0.98 9.66
CA LYS A 189 -15.29 0.53 10.46
C LYS A 189 -14.51 1.70 11.05
N LEU A 190 -14.35 2.80 10.34
CA LEU A 190 -13.75 4.01 10.87
C LEU A 190 -14.49 4.50 12.12
N GLY A 191 -15.82 4.61 12.06
CA GLY A 191 -16.64 5.00 13.21
C GLY A 191 -16.45 4.06 14.41
N GLN A 192 -16.45 2.77 14.16
CA GLN A 192 -16.14 1.75 15.18
C GLN A 192 -14.69 1.87 15.71
N MET A 193 -13.70 2.02 14.82
CA MET A 193 -12.27 2.11 15.16
C MET A 193 -11.94 3.28 16.09
N TYR A 194 -12.58 4.39 15.90
CA TYR A 194 -12.31 5.58 16.68
C TYR A 194 -13.40 5.88 17.71
N ASN A 195 -14.35 4.95 17.88
CA ASN A 195 -15.47 5.07 18.82
C ASN A 195 -16.15 6.44 18.69
N THR A 196 -16.48 6.84 17.45
CA THR A 196 -17.12 8.11 17.17
C THR A 196 -18.51 8.17 17.79
N LYS A 197 -18.96 9.35 18.21
CA LYS A 197 -20.28 9.59 18.80
C LYS A 197 -21.39 9.15 17.81
N HIS A 198 -21.24 9.55 16.55
CA HIS A 198 -22.12 9.13 15.47
C HIS A 198 -21.56 7.87 14.80
N GLN A 199 -22.46 7.04 14.30
CA GLN A 199 -22.08 5.82 13.59
C GLN A 199 -22.75 5.80 12.23
N LYS A 200 -22.10 5.20 11.22
CA LYS A 200 -22.72 5.08 9.90
C LYS A 200 -24.06 4.37 10.01
N ALA A 201 -25.11 4.97 9.43
CA ALA A 201 -26.45 4.38 9.46
C ALA A 201 -26.47 3.03 8.72
N ALA A 202 -27.17 2.06 9.30
CA ALA A 202 -27.44 0.80 8.62
C ALA A 202 -28.49 1.04 7.53
N GLY A 203 -28.13 0.81 6.29
CA GLY A 203 -29.01 0.94 5.14
C GLY A 203 -28.18 1.17 3.89
N ASP A 204 -28.76 0.74 2.78
CA ASP A 204 -28.14 0.89 1.47
C ASP A 204 -29.01 1.86 0.66
N LEU A 205 -28.46 3.02 0.31
CA LEU A 205 -29.09 3.86 -0.69
C LEU A 205 -28.76 3.26 -2.05
N SER A 206 -29.78 2.77 -2.75
CA SER A 206 -29.57 2.25 -4.09
C SER A 206 -29.12 3.37 -5.02
N HIS A 207 -27.88 3.28 -5.50
CA HIS A 207 -27.35 4.21 -6.50
C HIS A 207 -27.98 4.03 -7.88
N ASP A 208 -28.67 2.89 -8.12
CA ASP A 208 -29.35 2.60 -9.37
C ASP A 208 -30.71 3.32 -9.49
N VAL A 209 -31.21 3.88 -8.41
CA VAL A 209 -32.40 4.73 -8.44
C VAL A 209 -32.02 6.10 -8.96
N VAL A 210 -32.58 6.47 -10.09
CA VAL A 210 -32.40 7.81 -10.67
C VAL A 210 -33.08 8.84 -9.79
N ARG A 211 -32.26 9.65 -9.11
CA ARG A 211 -32.69 10.80 -8.33
C ARG A 211 -32.25 12.05 -9.06
N ASN A 212 -33.18 12.85 -9.43
CA ASN A 212 -32.84 14.10 -10.11
C ASN A 212 -32.19 15.07 -9.13
N SER A 213 -31.12 15.73 -9.54
CA SER A 213 -30.52 16.84 -8.79
C SER A 213 -31.44 18.07 -8.70
N ALA A 214 -32.54 18.09 -9.48
CA ALA A 214 -33.52 19.14 -9.44
C ALA A 214 -34.42 19.06 -8.18
N ASP A 215 -35.02 20.20 -7.82
CA ASP A 215 -35.93 20.34 -6.66
C ASP A 215 -37.19 19.45 -6.74
N SER A 216 -37.41 18.78 -7.89
CA SER A 216 -38.57 17.91 -8.11
C SER A 216 -38.53 16.59 -7.34
N TYR A 217 -37.32 16.13 -6.90
CA TYR A 217 -37.21 14.92 -6.09
C TYR A 217 -37.13 15.29 -4.59
N ALA A 218 -38.14 14.87 -3.85
CA ALA A 218 -38.17 15.07 -2.39
C ALA A 218 -37.35 14.00 -1.70
N LEU A 219 -36.35 14.40 -0.92
CA LEU A 219 -35.57 13.48 -0.10
C LEU A 219 -36.46 12.84 0.97
N THR A 220 -36.30 11.56 1.18
CA THR A 220 -36.92 10.84 2.28
C THR A 220 -36.14 11.10 3.60
N ASP A 221 -36.80 10.95 4.73
CA ASP A 221 -36.15 11.06 6.05
C ASP A 221 -34.99 10.05 6.20
N LYS A 222 -35.10 8.90 5.56
CA LYS A 222 -34.03 7.88 5.53
C LYS A 222 -32.80 8.37 4.76
N GLU A 223 -32.99 8.98 3.60
CA GLU A 223 -31.88 9.53 2.80
C GLU A 223 -31.19 10.68 3.52
N ILE A 224 -31.96 11.52 4.16
CA ILE A 224 -31.45 12.63 4.97
C ILE A 224 -30.62 12.11 6.14
N GLY A 225 -31.18 11.18 6.91
CA GLY A 225 -30.50 10.59 8.06
C GLY A 225 -29.23 9.82 7.66
N TYR A 226 -29.25 9.12 6.53
CA TYR A 226 -28.10 8.42 5.98
C TYR A 226 -26.98 9.40 5.63
N ALA A 227 -27.27 10.39 4.79
CA ALA A 227 -26.31 11.40 4.35
C ALA A 227 -25.76 12.25 5.52
N ALA A 228 -26.60 12.60 6.45
CA ALA A 228 -26.16 13.34 7.65
C ALA A 228 -25.20 12.53 8.52
N ASN A 229 -25.49 11.25 8.74
CA ASN A 229 -24.60 10.39 9.54
C ASN A 229 -23.23 10.18 8.90
N ASP A 230 -23.12 10.11 7.58
CA ASP A 230 -21.86 9.90 6.89
C ASP A 230 -20.87 11.06 7.14
N VAL A 231 -21.35 12.29 7.15
CA VAL A 231 -20.50 13.45 7.48
C VAL A 231 -20.33 13.67 8.99
N LEU A 232 -21.31 13.36 9.83
CA LEU A 232 -21.17 13.50 11.28
C LEU A 232 -20.12 12.55 11.87
N VAL A 233 -20.04 11.31 11.36
CA VAL A 233 -18.97 10.37 11.70
C VAL A 233 -17.60 10.97 11.42
N LEU A 234 -17.45 11.67 10.29
CA LEU A 234 -16.18 12.30 9.91
C LEU A 234 -15.90 13.58 10.70
N CYS A 235 -16.92 14.32 11.16
CA CYS A 235 -16.73 15.43 12.09
C CYS A 235 -16.20 14.95 13.46
N ASP A 236 -16.75 13.86 13.98
CA ASP A 236 -16.24 13.21 15.19
C ASP A 236 -14.79 12.73 15.01
N PHE A 237 -14.50 12.10 13.86
CA PHE A 237 -13.16 11.70 13.51
C PHE A 237 -12.20 12.89 13.41
N SER A 238 -12.63 14.00 12.80
CA SER A 238 -11.87 15.27 12.75
C SER A 238 -11.50 15.75 14.16
N LYS A 239 -12.47 15.71 15.07
CA LYS A 239 -12.25 16.08 16.48
C LYS A 239 -11.18 15.20 17.13
N ILE A 240 -11.26 13.88 16.94
CA ILE A 240 -10.28 12.93 17.47
C ILE A 240 -8.89 13.18 16.87
N MET A 241 -8.80 13.45 15.57
CA MET A 241 -7.52 13.77 14.92
C MET A 241 -6.89 15.04 15.46
N ILE A 242 -7.68 16.05 15.79
CA ILE A 242 -7.17 17.28 16.38
C ILE A 242 -6.83 17.08 17.87
N GLU A 243 -7.74 16.52 18.68
CA GLU A 243 -7.55 16.39 20.13
C GLU A 243 -6.47 15.36 20.50
N ASP A 244 -6.51 14.17 19.89
CA ASP A 244 -5.66 13.05 20.30
C ASP A 244 -4.35 12.97 19.50
N PHE A 245 -4.34 13.44 18.26
CA PHE A 245 -3.12 13.43 17.46
C PHE A 245 -2.45 14.79 17.43
N TYR A 246 -3.15 15.84 16.99
CA TYR A 246 -2.49 17.15 16.86
C TYR A 246 -2.13 17.77 18.21
N LYS A 247 -3.08 17.93 19.14
CA LYS A 247 -2.82 18.56 20.44
C LYS A 247 -1.86 17.75 21.31
N LYS A 248 -1.94 16.42 21.30
CA LYS A 248 -1.09 15.54 22.13
C LYS A 248 0.23 15.17 21.47
N ARG A 249 0.27 14.99 20.16
CA ARG A 249 1.44 14.45 19.43
C ARG A 249 2.04 15.44 18.42
N GLY A 250 1.42 16.58 18.18
CA GLY A 250 1.91 17.64 17.30
C GLY A 250 1.77 17.37 15.80
N PHE A 251 0.97 16.39 15.36
CA PHE A 251 0.74 16.10 13.95
C PHE A 251 -0.62 15.44 13.72
N ILE A 252 -1.14 15.60 12.49
CA ILE A 252 -2.30 14.85 11.99
C ILE A 252 -1.75 13.86 10.94
N PRO A 253 -2.04 12.56 11.05
CA PRO A 253 -1.50 11.57 10.12
C PRO A 253 -2.15 11.69 8.74
N ASP A 254 -1.34 11.65 7.68
CA ASP A 254 -1.81 11.56 6.30
C ASP A 254 -2.09 10.11 5.88
N THR A 255 -1.43 9.15 6.53
CA THR A 255 -1.57 7.72 6.24
C THR A 255 -1.42 6.88 7.51
N ALA A 256 -1.99 5.67 7.49
CA ALA A 256 -1.83 4.71 8.59
C ALA A 256 -0.35 4.41 8.92
N THR A 257 0.52 4.40 7.93
CA THR A 257 1.96 4.14 8.12
C THR A 257 2.69 5.28 8.82
N GLN A 258 2.19 6.52 8.73
CA GLN A 258 2.75 7.64 9.48
C GLN A 258 2.56 7.48 10.99
N ILE A 259 1.44 6.91 11.42
CA ILE A 259 1.19 6.63 12.86
C ILE A 259 2.28 5.68 13.39
N LEU A 260 2.54 4.59 12.66
CA LEU A 260 3.55 3.63 13.04
C LEU A 260 4.97 4.23 13.00
N SER A 261 5.26 5.07 12.00
CA SER A 261 6.54 5.78 11.91
C SER A 261 6.79 6.69 13.12
N LYS A 262 5.74 7.33 13.65
CA LYS A 262 5.85 8.15 14.88
C LYS A 262 6.03 7.29 16.12
N GLU A 263 5.33 6.17 16.25
CA GLU A 263 5.56 5.20 17.34
C GLU A 263 7.01 4.69 17.34
N LEU A 264 7.55 4.37 16.16
CA LEU A 264 8.96 3.99 16.03
C LEU A 264 9.91 5.10 16.50
N GLN A 265 9.62 6.36 16.16
CA GLN A 265 10.42 7.49 16.62
C GLN A 265 10.32 7.70 18.16
N GLU A 266 9.14 7.47 18.74
CA GLU A 266 8.94 7.51 20.18
C GLU A 266 9.71 6.38 20.88
N ASN A 267 9.61 5.15 20.37
CA ASN A 267 10.38 4.02 20.87
C ASN A 267 11.90 4.19 20.68
N ALA A 268 12.34 4.88 19.63
CA ALA A 268 13.76 5.19 19.44
C ALA A 268 14.31 6.09 20.54
N VAL A 269 13.53 7.00 21.10
CA VAL A 269 13.90 7.85 22.24
C VAL A 269 13.99 7.03 23.55
N ILE A 270 13.22 5.94 23.67
CA ILE A 270 13.19 5.10 24.86
C ILE A 270 14.27 3.99 24.79
N TYR A 271 14.37 3.31 23.65
CA TYR A 271 15.16 2.09 23.45
C TYR A 271 16.36 2.26 22.52
N GLY A 272 16.75 3.50 22.19
CA GLY A 272 17.84 3.77 21.26
C GLY A 272 19.25 3.54 21.83
N GLU A 273 19.40 3.41 23.14
CA GLU A 273 20.70 3.28 23.81
C GLU A 273 21.53 2.12 23.28
N LYS A 274 20.96 0.91 23.21
CA LYS A 274 21.67 -0.27 22.69
C LYS A 274 22.21 -0.08 21.27
N PHE A 275 21.42 0.58 20.42
CA PHE A 275 21.81 0.83 19.03
C PHE A 275 22.90 1.90 18.93
N LEU A 276 22.80 2.97 19.70
CA LEU A 276 23.77 4.08 19.70
C LEU A 276 25.03 3.79 20.51
N GLY A 277 24.90 2.95 21.53
CA GLY A 277 25.94 2.67 22.53
C GLY A 277 25.89 3.63 23.73
N PRO A 278 26.30 3.17 24.92
CA PRO A 278 26.13 3.90 26.18
C PRO A 278 26.84 5.26 26.21
N THR A 279 28.01 5.35 25.62
CA THR A 279 28.79 6.61 25.59
C THR A 279 28.08 7.69 24.76
N GLN A 280 27.57 7.35 23.59
CA GLN A 280 26.83 8.29 22.75
C GLN A 280 25.48 8.65 23.38
N TRP A 281 24.83 7.69 23.96
CA TRP A 281 23.55 7.87 24.65
C TRP A 281 23.67 8.86 25.79
N LYS A 282 24.66 8.64 26.69
CA LYS A 282 24.94 9.55 27.79
C LYS A 282 25.26 10.96 27.31
N LYS A 283 26.11 11.10 26.29
CA LYS A 283 26.44 12.40 25.70
C LYS A 283 25.19 13.15 25.21
N ILE A 284 24.23 12.44 24.60
CA ILE A 284 22.98 13.03 24.14
C ILE A 284 22.15 13.51 25.35
N GLN A 285 21.99 12.68 26.37
CA GLN A 285 21.26 13.02 27.59
C GLN A 285 21.87 14.24 28.31
N ASP A 286 23.19 14.28 28.45
CA ASP A 286 23.91 15.38 29.14
C ASP A 286 23.85 16.70 28.35
N THR A 287 23.56 16.65 27.02
CA THR A 287 23.60 17.83 26.16
C THR A 287 22.19 18.38 25.88
N ALA A 288 21.16 17.55 25.94
CA ALA A 288 19.79 17.95 25.65
C ALA A 288 19.22 18.85 26.75
N ALA A 289 18.73 20.03 26.36
CA ALA A 289 18.16 21.00 27.30
C ALA A 289 16.69 20.68 27.65
N ASP A 290 15.99 19.96 26.76
CA ASP A 290 14.59 19.55 26.93
C ASP A 290 14.28 18.27 26.14
N ASP A 291 13.09 17.71 26.34
CA ASP A 291 12.64 16.48 25.69
C ASP A 291 12.57 16.61 24.15
N LYS A 292 12.27 17.79 23.64
CA LYS A 292 12.21 18.06 22.21
C LYS A 292 13.62 18.00 21.59
N GLN A 293 14.58 18.59 22.27
CA GLN A 293 15.99 18.54 21.87
C GLN A 293 16.56 17.13 22.00
N LEU A 294 16.23 16.42 23.09
CA LEU A 294 16.58 15.02 23.28
C LEU A 294 16.10 14.16 22.12
N ARG A 295 14.81 14.26 21.80
CA ARG A 295 14.21 13.53 20.67
C ARG A 295 14.93 13.84 19.36
N TYR A 296 15.14 15.12 19.06
CA TYR A 296 15.83 15.53 17.83
C TYR A 296 17.24 14.93 17.75
N MET A 297 18.01 15.00 18.83
CA MET A 297 19.39 14.52 18.88
C MET A 297 19.46 12.99 18.73
N VAL A 298 18.58 12.24 19.39
CA VAL A 298 18.51 10.77 19.28
C VAL A 298 18.19 10.37 17.84
N LEU A 299 17.14 10.91 17.24
CA LEU A 299 16.74 10.57 15.87
C LEU A 299 17.82 10.94 14.85
N LYS A 300 18.45 12.11 14.99
CA LYS A 300 19.56 12.54 14.14
C LYS A 300 20.76 11.60 14.25
N ARG A 301 21.08 11.10 15.44
CA ARG A 301 22.21 10.16 15.64
C ARG A 301 21.91 8.78 15.09
N ILE A 302 20.70 8.26 15.28
CA ILE A 302 20.27 7.00 14.66
C ILE A 302 20.33 7.11 13.14
N HIS A 303 19.78 8.19 12.60
CA HIS A 303 19.85 8.48 11.17
C HIS A 303 21.31 8.50 10.67
N GLY A 304 22.18 9.24 11.35
CA GLY A 304 23.60 9.33 10.98
C GLY A 304 24.35 8.00 11.07
N LYS A 305 23.98 7.11 11.99
CA LYS A 305 24.55 5.76 12.05
C LYS A 305 24.11 4.89 10.86
N ILE A 306 22.89 5.10 10.36
CA ILE A 306 22.36 4.34 9.22
C ILE A 306 22.85 4.91 7.89
N PHE A 307 22.79 6.22 7.68
CA PHE A 307 23.05 6.86 6.39
C PHE A 307 24.35 7.67 6.34
N GLY A 308 25.08 7.75 7.43
CA GLY A 308 26.26 8.60 7.55
C GLY A 308 25.89 10.06 7.84
N PHE A 309 26.91 10.88 8.04
CA PHE A 309 26.77 12.33 8.21
C PHE A 309 28.06 13.05 7.86
N GLU A 310 27.91 14.29 7.44
CA GLU A 310 29.04 15.19 7.20
C GLU A 310 29.11 16.24 8.32
N TYR A 311 30.31 16.62 8.70
CA TYR A 311 30.56 17.71 9.64
C TYR A 311 31.76 18.55 9.22
N GLN A 312 31.76 19.82 9.57
CA GLN A 312 32.86 20.71 9.32
C GLN A 312 33.90 20.58 10.46
N GLU A 313 35.16 20.39 10.10
CA GLU A 313 36.31 20.44 10.97
C GLU A 313 37.28 21.48 10.42
N GLY A 314 37.14 22.73 10.88
CA GLY A 314 37.79 23.90 10.27
C GLY A 314 37.29 24.11 8.85
N ASP A 315 38.14 24.27 7.87
CA ASP A 315 37.82 24.44 6.46
C ASP A 315 37.56 23.11 5.72
N ARG A 316 37.60 21.97 6.43
CA ARG A 316 37.44 20.64 5.84
C ARG A 316 36.11 20.00 6.21
N THR A 317 35.37 19.53 5.20
CA THR A 317 34.21 18.69 5.40
C THR A 317 34.64 17.25 5.60
N ARG A 318 34.35 16.68 6.79
CA ARG A 318 34.58 15.27 7.08
C ARG A 318 33.30 14.47 6.94
N LYS A 319 33.39 13.34 6.27
CA LYS A 319 32.30 12.41 6.08
C LYS A 319 32.49 11.18 6.96
N VAL A 320 31.49 10.88 7.78
CA VAL A 320 31.39 9.62 8.53
C VAL A 320 30.45 8.69 7.77
N PRO A 321 30.94 7.56 7.24
CA PRO A 321 30.09 6.63 6.50
C PRO A 321 29.08 5.99 7.44
N GLY A 322 27.86 5.77 6.91
CA GLY A 322 26.80 5.03 7.59
C GLY A 322 26.78 3.55 7.19
N MET A 323 25.78 2.83 7.66
CA MET A 323 25.51 1.45 7.24
C MET A 323 25.16 1.39 5.76
N VAL A 324 24.46 2.41 5.26
CA VAL A 324 24.15 2.63 3.85
C VAL A 324 25.20 3.58 3.29
N ASP A 325 26.28 3.04 2.73
CA ASP A 325 27.35 3.87 2.14
C ASP A 325 26.98 4.22 0.70
N SER A 326 27.05 5.51 0.36
CA SER A 326 26.75 6.00 -0.99
C SER A 326 27.69 5.44 -2.06
N LYS A 327 28.92 5.07 -1.72
CA LYS A 327 29.85 4.44 -2.65
C LYS A 327 29.39 3.07 -3.14
N PHE A 328 28.57 2.40 -2.35
CA PHE A 328 28.03 1.09 -2.68
C PHE A 328 27.10 1.11 -3.91
N PHE A 329 26.53 2.25 -4.22
CA PHE A 329 25.54 2.42 -5.29
C PHE A 329 26.11 3.04 -6.57
N THR A 330 27.42 3.24 -6.65
CA THR A 330 28.06 3.73 -7.87
C THR A 330 28.03 2.65 -8.97
N PRO A 331 27.77 3.03 -10.22
CA PRO A 331 27.77 2.07 -11.33
C PRO A 331 29.19 1.58 -11.61
N PHE A 332 29.20 0.47 -12.31
CA PHE A 332 30.43 -0.09 -12.86
C PHE A 332 30.53 0.28 -14.35
N ASP A 333 31.74 0.56 -14.80
CA ASP A 333 32.03 0.71 -16.24
C ASP A 333 32.15 -0.66 -16.93
N GLU A 334 32.33 -0.64 -18.24
CA GLU A 334 32.53 -1.85 -19.05
C GLU A 334 33.76 -2.70 -18.64
N ASN A 335 34.65 -2.14 -17.82
CA ASN A 335 35.81 -2.84 -17.25
C ASN A 335 35.59 -3.23 -15.77
N GLU A 336 34.34 -3.23 -15.30
CA GLU A 336 33.95 -3.56 -13.94
C GLU A 336 34.55 -2.68 -12.83
N LYS A 337 34.99 -1.46 -13.17
CA LYS A 337 35.43 -0.46 -12.19
C LYS A 337 34.31 0.47 -11.83
N GLN A 338 34.18 0.77 -10.56
CA GLN A 338 33.21 1.79 -10.11
C GLN A 338 33.53 3.12 -10.75
N ILE A 339 32.58 3.69 -11.46
CA ILE A 339 32.69 5.00 -12.08
C ILE A 339 32.68 6.04 -10.95
N PRO A 340 33.70 6.93 -10.89
CA PRO A 340 33.67 8.06 -9.97
C PRO A 340 32.47 8.95 -10.35
N VAL A 341 31.61 9.19 -9.39
CA VAL A 341 30.41 9.99 -9.59
C VAL A 341 30.62 11.33 -8.90
N GLU A 342 30.60 12.39 -9.64
CA GLU A 342 30.58 13.76 -9.14
C GLU A 342 29.13 14.24 -9.07
N GLY A 343 28.67 14.58 -7.87
CA GLY A 343 27.33 15.10 -7.64
C GLY A 343 26.41 14.21 -6.82
N LYS A 344 25.56 14.82 -6.00
CA LYS A 344 24.63 14.12 -5.09
C LYS A 344 23.51 13.37 -5.81
N GLU A 345 23.12 13.82 -6.99
CA GLU A 345 22.00 13.32 -7.78
C GLU A 345 22.20 11.90 -8.27
N ILE A 346 23.42 11.62 -8.67
CA ILE A 346 23.77 10.37 -9.32
C ILE A 346 23.75 9.23 -8.27
N TYR A 347 24.07 9.49 -7.03
CA TYR A 347 23.99 8.48 -5.97
C TYR A 347 22.58 7.97 -5.74
N GLY A 348 21.59 8.84 -5.77
CA GLY A 348 20.22 8.45 -5.57
C GLY A 348 19.70 7.51 -6.68
N LYS A 349 20.08 7.74 -7.94
CA LYS A 349 19.72 6.88 -9.08
C LYS A 349 20.23 5.47 -8.93
N TYR A 350 21.53 5.34 -8.71
CA TYR A 350 22.18 4.04 -8.64
C TYR A 350 21.73 3.24 -7.42
N TYR A 351 21.47 3.95 -6.32
CA TYR A 351 20.83 3.35 -5.15
C TYR A 351 19.50 2.71 -5.50
N TYR A 352 18.64 3.43 -6.20
CA TYR A 352 17.32 2.92 -6.56
C TYR A 352 17.41 1.72 -7.51
N ASP A 353 18.22 1.81 -8.54
CA ASP A 353 18.38 0.75 -9.52
C ASP A 353 18.98 -0.50 -8.88
N PHE A 354 19.97 -0.33 -8.02
CA PHE A 354 20.55 -1.41 -7.25
C PHE A 354 19.55 -2.03 -6.27
N TYR A 355 18.82 -1.20 -5.52
CA TYR A 355 17.78 -1.63 -4.61
C TYR A 355 16.69 -2.42 -5.34
N GLU A 356 16.19 -1.90 -6.46
CA GLU A 356 15.20 -2.57 -7.31
C GLU A 356 15.71 -3.92 -7.84
N TRP A 357 16.99 -4.01 -8.18
CA TRP A 357 17.60 -5.22 -8.67
C TRP A 357 17.75 -6.28 -7.57
N LEU A 358 18.19 -5.88 -6.38
CA LEU A 358 18.39 -6.76 -5.23
C LEU A 358 17.08 -7.16 -4.55
N PHE A 359 16.11 -6.22 -4.44
CA PHE A 359 14.87 -6.45 -3.71
C PHE A 359 13.95 -7.44 -4.42
N ARG A 360 13.54 -8.47 -3.70
CA ARG A 360 12.49 -9.40 -4.11
C ARG A 360 11.41 -9.48 -3.04
N GLY A 361 10.15 -9.32 -3.45
CA GLY A 361 8.98 -9.49 -2.59
C GLY A 361 8.69 -10.95 -2.25
N GLY A 362 7.53 -11.23 -1.69
CA GLY A 362 7.07 -12.59 -1.42
C GLY A 362 6.96 -13.42 -2.69
N TYR A 363 7.20 -14.72 -2.56
CA TYR A 363 7.12 -15.67 -3.68
C TYR A 363 5.70 -16.21 -3.82
N THR A 364 5.14 -16.11 -5.01
CA THR A 364 3.80 -16.62 -5.32
C THR A 364 3.86 -17.38 -6.63
N LYS A 365 3.43 -18.62 -6.62
CA LYS A 365 3.38 -19.44 -7.82
C LYS A 365 2.39 -20.59 -7.68
N SER A 366 1.72 -20.93 -8.78
CA SER A 366 0.98 -22.18 -8.97
C SER A 366 1.90 -23.23 -9.59
N ASN A 367 1.84 -24.44 -9.09
CA ASN A 367 2.52 -25.56 -9.74
C ASN A 367 1.84 -25.87 -11.08
N ALA A 368 2.62 -25.90 -12.14
CA ALA A 368 2.13 -26.19 -13.49
C ALA A 368 1.36 -27.52 -13.58
N ARG A 369 1.75 -28.52 -12.78
CA ARG A 369 1.09 -29.84 -12.74
C ARG A 369 -0.39 -29.78 -12.34
N TYR A 370 -0.75 -28.79 -11.50
CA TYR A 370 -2.07 -28.65 -10.90
C TYR A 370 -2.84 -27.42 -11.40
N THR A 371 -2.23 -26.62 -12.26
CA THR A 371 -2.89 -25.46 -12.84
C THR A 371 -3.96 -25.90 -13.82
N SER A 372 -5.17 -25.38 -13.66
CA SER A 372 -6.31 -25.68 -14.53
C SER A 372 -6.21 -24.91 -15.86
N THR A 373 -6.61 -25.55 -16.93
CA THR A 373 -6.81 -24.95 -18.25
C THR A 373 -8.25 -25.15 -18.69
N ASP A 374 -8.62 -24.75 -19.89
CA ASP A 374 -9.99 -24.93 -20.41
C ASP A 374 -10.33 -26.38 -20.70
N THR A 375 -9.33 -27.23 -20.83
CA THR A 375 -9.47 -28.64 -21.22
C THR A 375 -8.94 -29.62 -20.20
N VAL A 376 -8.06 -29.16 -19.31
CA VAL A 376 -7.38 -30.01 -18.33
C VAL A 376 -7.65 -29.48 -16.93
N ARG A 377 -7.95 -30.39 -16.00
CA ARG A 377 -8.25 -30.10 -14.59
C ARG A 377 -9.32 -29.02 -14.40
N THR A 378 -10.34 -29.02 -15.24
CA THR A 378 -11.48 -28.09 -15.18
C THR A 378 -12.16 -28.13 -13.83
N GLU A 379 -12.22 -29.30 -13.18
CA GLU A 379 -12.81 -29.53 -11.86
C GLU A 379 -11.88 -29.13 -10.68
N GLY A 380 -10.63 -28.77 -10.95
CA GLY A 380 -9.65 -28.52 -9.91
C GLY A 380 -9.04 -29.81 -9.33
N VAL A 381 -8.52 -29.72 -8.10
CA VAL A 381 -7.82 -30.80 -7.37
C VAL A 381 -8.47 -31.00 -6.02
N GLU A 382 -8.69 -32.26 -5.64
CA GLU A 382 -9.24 -32.64 -4.34
C GLU A 382 -8.11 -32.94 -3.33
N GLY A 383 -8.43 -32.93 -2.03
CA GLY A 383 -7.52 -33.31 -0.94
C GLY A 383 -6.41 -32.28 -0.66
N VAL A 384 -6.50 -31.08 -1.22
CA VAL A 384 -5.53 -30.01 -0.95
C VAL A 384 -5.76 -29.41 0.43
N GLN A 385 -4.69 -29.26 1.20
CA GLN A 385 -4.70 -28.54 2.47
C GLN A 385 -3.73 -27.36 2.44
N GLY A 386 -4.07 -26.28 3.13
CA GLY A 386 -3.26 -25.08 3.22
C GLY A 386 -2.57 -24.95 4.56
N TYR A 387 -1.33 -24.54 4.56
CA TYR A 387 -0.54 -24.18 5.72
C TYR A 387 -0.03 -22.75 5.58
N ASP A 388 0.01 -22.01 6.69
CA ASP A 388 0.37 -20.60 6.72
C ASP A 388 1.31 -20.30 7.89
N TYR A 389 2.31 -19.46 7.64
CA TYR A 389 3.20 -19.02 8.72
C TYR A 389 2.51 -18.00 9.62
N THR A 390 2.47 -18.29 10.92
CA THR A 390 1.97 -17.33 11.89
C THR A 390 2.83 -16.08 11.91
N SER A 391 2.42 -15.05 11.13
CA SER A 391 3.09 -13.74 11.04
C SER A 391 4.54 -13.83 10.57
N SER A 392 4.75 -14.32 9.36
CA SER A 392 6.06 -14.59 8.74
C SER A 392 7.06 -13.43 8.83
N TYR A 393 6.69 -12.21 8.42
CA TYR A 393 7.60 -11.05 8.48
C TYR A 393 7.99 -10.67 9.92
N PRO A 394 7.05 -10.51 10.88
CA PRO A 394 7.40 -10.29 12.28
C PRO A 394 8.24 -11.40 12.92
N PHE A 395 8.04 -12.64 12.50
CA PHE A 395 8.88 -13.76 12.94
C PHE A 395 10.34 -13.56 12.53
N VAL A 396 10.61 -13.37 11.24
CA VAL A 396 11.98 -13.17 10.77
C VAL A 396 12.59 -11.88 11.34
N GLN A 397 11.80 -10.81 11.53
CA GLN A 397 12.27 -9.60 12.21
C GLN A 397 12.76 -9.88 13.63
N THR A 398 12.11 -10.81 14.33
CA THR A 398 12.46 -11.17 15.71
C THR A 398 13.68 -12.07 15.77
N ILE A 399 13.78 -13.10 14.91
CA ILE A 399 14.78 -14.16 15.08
C ILE A 399 16.06 -13.99 14.26
N CYS A 400 16.01 -13.25 13.15
CA CYS A 400 17.13 -13.17 12.21
C CYS A 400 18.09 -12.02 12.50
N ASN A 401 19.28 -12.15 11.94
CA ASN A 401 20.31 -11.12 11.96
C ASN A 401 20.34 -10.37 10.61
N TYR A 402 20.49 -9.06 10.69
CA TYR A 402 20.41 -8.12 9.57
C TYR A 402 21.71 -7.37 9.35
N PRO A 403 21.99 -6.80 8.16
CA PRO A 403 23.18 -5.98 7.96
C PRO A 403 23.22 -4.83 8.96
N MET A 404 24.27 -4.76 9.79
CA MET A 404 24.46 -3.75 10.84
C MET A 404 25.68 -2.86 10.60
N THR A 405 26.45 -3.15 9.56
CA THR A 405 27.59 -2.35 9.12
C THR A 405 27.46 -2.04 7.64
N ALA A 406 28.28 -1.10 7.16
CA ALA A 406 28.44 -0.87 5.74
C ALA A 406 28.94 -2.14 5.04
N PHE A 407 28.41 -2.38 3.86
CA PHE A 407 28.93 -3.44 2.99
C PHE A 407 30.34 -3.08 2.49
N ARG A 408 31.22 -4.05 2.49
CA ARG A 408 32.58 -3.93 1.96
C ARG A 408 32.80 -4.99 0.91
N GLU A 409 33.41 -4.58 -0.18
CA GLU A 409 33.75 -5.52 -1.26
C GLU A 409 34.72 -6.59 -0.76
N LEU A 410 34.46 -7.81 -1.17
CA LEU A 410 35.23 -9.01 -0.83
C LEU A 410 35.63 -9.73 -2.11
N LYS A 411 36.92 -9.98 -2.28
CA LYS A 411 37.38 -10.89 -3.35
C LYS A 411 36.93 -12.31 -3.02
N MET A 412 35.98 -12.79 -3.76
CA MET A 412 35.39 -14.10 -3.61
C MET A 412 35.88 -15.00 -4.74
N THR A 413 36.44 -16.17 -4.41
CA THR A 413 36.74 -17.21 -5.38
C THR A 413 35.56 -18.18 -5.50
N LYS A 414 35.49 -18.94 -6.61
CA LYS A 414 34.45 -19.94 -6.82
C LYS A 414 34.45 -20.98 -5.71
N ASP A 415 35.61 -21.55 -5.35
CA ASP A 415 35.71 -22.53 -4.26
C ASP A 415 35.20 -21.98 -2.93
N LYS A 416 35.44 -20.68 -2.65
CA LYS A 416 34.95 -20.04 -1.44
C LYS A 416 33.47 -19.79 -1.50
N LEU A 417 32.90 -19.40 -2.66
CA LEU A 417 31.47 -19.25 -2.86
C LEU A 417 30.74 -20.58 -2.66
N ASP A 418 31.29 -21.67 -3.22
CA ASP A 418 30.72 -23.00 -3.13
C ASP A 418 30.76 -23.54 -1.69
N SER A 419 31.81 -23.20 -0.94
CA SER A 419 32.00 -23.63 0.45
C SER A 419 31.13 -22.89 1.47
N LEU A 420 30.46 -21.78 1.11
CA LEU A 420 29.59 -21.04 2.01
C LEU A 420 28.43 -21.90 2.52
N GLN A 421 28.29 -21.96 3.85
CA GLN A 421 27.20 -22.65 4.53
C GLN A 421 26.09 -21.66 4.91
N LEU A 422 25.17 -21.45 3.99
CA LEU A 422 24.10 -20.43 4.10
C LEU A 422 22.81 -21.03 4.65
N HIS A 423 22.86 -21.43 5.91
CA HIS A 423 21.71 -21.96 6.66
C HIS A 423 21.77 -21.53 8.12
N TYR A 424 20.62 -21.57 8.79
CA TYR A 424 20.53 -21.24 10.22
C TYR A 424 21.49 -22.08 11.07
N GLY A 425 22.10 -21.48 12.06
CA GLY A 425 23.07 -22.07 12.95
C GLY A 425 24.51 -22.03 12.47
N HIS A 426 24.80 -21.65 11.25
CA HIS A 426 26.16 -21.53 10.73
C HIS A 426 26.65 -20.07 10.74
N GLU A 427 27.94 -19.87 11.04
CA GLU A 427 28.56 -18.54 11.12
C GLU A 427 28.39 -17.71 9.84
N ASP A 428 28.55 -18.32 8.66
CA ASP A 428 28.38 -17.62 7.36
C ASP A 428 26.98 -17.00 7.21
N PHE A 429 25.97 -17.57 7.89
CA PHE A 429 24.58 -17.12 7.82
C PHE A 429 24.07 -16.41 9.07
N GLU A 430 24.79 -16.49 10.20
CA GLU A 430 24.37 -15.82 11.42
C GLU A 430 25.15 -14.52 11.66
N VAL A 431 26.43 -14.49 11.28
CA VAL A 431 27.34 -13.37 11.56
C VAL A 431 27.53 -12.44 10.38
N TRP A 432 27.31 -12.93 9.18
CA TRP A 432 27.57 -12.19 7.95
C TRP A 432 26.35 -12.10 7.05
N ARG A 433 26.24 -10.97 6.33
CA ARG A 433 25.31 -10.78 5.21
C ARG A 433 26.10 -10.53 3.94
N HIS A 434 25.72 -11.20 2.87
CA HIS A 434 26.39 -11.08 1.58
C HIS A 434 25.43 -10.57 0.51
N ILE A 435 25.98 -9.82 -0.42
CA ILE A 435 25.35 -9.48 -1.70
C ILE A 435 26.27 -9.97 -2.78
N PHE A 436 25.71 -10.66 -3.77
CA PHE A 436 26.42 -11.21 -4.89
C PHE A 436 25.85 -10.66 -6.20
N ILE A 437 26.73 -10.27 -7.13
CA ILE A 437 26.37 -10.17 -8.56
C ILE A 437 27.05 -11.34 -9.24
N LEU A 438 26.22 -12.26 -9.75
CA LEU A 438 26.66 -13.53 -10.35
C LEU A 438 26.17 -13.61 -11.79
N LYS A 439 27.06 -14.15 -12.66
CA LYS A 439 26.73 -14.53 -14.04
C LYS A 439 26.80 -16.05 -14.16
N PHE A 440 25.65 -16.68 -14.35
CA PHE A 440 25.52 -18.12 -14.53
C PHE A 440 25.56 -18.48 -16.02
N THR A 441 26.17 -19.61 -16.33
CA THR A 441 26.15 -20.22 -17.66
C THR A 441 25.36 -21.51 -17.62
N GLU A 442 24.45 -21.69 -18.58
CA GLU A 442 23.57 -22.86 -18.71
C GLU A 442 22.89 -23.20 -17.38
N ILE A 443 22.10 -22.22 -16.85
CA ILE A 443 21.34 -22.38 -15.59
C ILE A 443 19.95 -22.95 -15.88
N GLU A 444 19.58 -24.01 -15.15
CA GLU A 444 18.29 -24.69 -15.30
C GLU A 444 17.64 -24.98 -13.95
N SER A 445 16.33 -24.74 -13.84
CA SER A 445 15.54 -25.13 -12.66
C SER A 445 15.40 -26.64 -12.56
N ILE A 446 15.76 -27.19 -11.41
CA ILE A 446 15.64 -28.62 -11.10
C ILE A 446 14.34 -28.97 -10.35
N ASP A 447 13.42 -28.00 -10.23
CA ASP A 447 12.17 -28.12 -9.49
C ASP A 447 11.02 -27.54 -10.32
N ASP A 448 9.78 -27.88 -9.97
CA ASP A 448 8.57 -27.30 -10.57
C ASP A 448 8.44 -25.79 -10.28
N PHE A 449 9.11 -25.30 -9.24
CA PHE A 449 9.09 -23.91 -8.79
C PHE A 449 10.37 -23.18 -9.19
N ALA A 450 10.40 -22.63 -10.42
CA ALA A 450 11.48 -21.72 -10.81
C ALA A 450 11.41 -20.42 -10.01
N LEU A 451 12.53 -19.97 -9.46
CA LEU A 451 12.57 -18.86 -8.50
C LEU A 451 12.70 -17.51 -9.16
N GLU A 452 13.64 -17.36 -10.11
CA GLU A 452 14.06 -16.05 -10.59
C GLU A 452 13.05 -15.41 -11.53
N SER A 453 12.82 -14.12 -11.33
CA SER A 453 11.93 -13.34 -12.18
C SER A 453 12.68 -12.75 -13.37
N LYS A 454 12.09 -12.85 -14.57
CA LYS A 454 12.60 -12.18 -15.76
C LYS A 454 12.82 -10.67 -15.56
N SER A 455 12.01 -10.03 -14.76
CA SER A 455 12.10 -8.58 -14.51
C SER A 455 13.25 -8.17 -13.58
N LYS A 456 13.87 -9.12 -12.88
CA LYS A 456 14.97 -8.90 -11.92
C LYS A 456 16.30 -9.47 -12.39
N SER A 457 16.40 -9.80 -13.66
CA SER A 457 17.56 -10.50 -14.21
C SER A 457 17.91 -10.00 -15.60
N HIS A 458 19.18 -10.10 -15.95
CA HIS A 458 19.66 -9.90 -17.31
C HIS A 458 19.93 -11.24 -17.98
N ILE A 459 19.30 -11.49 -19.12
CA ILE A 459 19.35 -12.77 -19.81
C ILE A 459 19.95 -12.57 -21.19
N GLU A 460 20.99 -13.34 -21.51
CA GLU A 460 21.61 -13.39 -22.84
C GLU A 460 21.45 -14.81 -23.41
N GLY A 461 21.27 -14.89 -24.72
CA GLY A 461 21.15 -16.19 -25.42
C GLY A 461 19.79 -16.86 -25.24
N ALA A 462 19.80 -18.22 -25.34
CA ALA A 462 18.60 -19.03 -25.26
C ALA A 462 17.98 -19.01 -23.86
N LYS A 463 16.64 -19.04 -23.80
CA LYS A 463 15.91 -19.02 -22.51
C LYS A 463 14.57 -19.72 -22.59
N ILE A 464 14.13 -20.26 -21.45
CA ILE A 464 12.78 -20.80 -21.23
C ILE A 464 12.17 -20.11 -20.04
N ILE A 465 11.01 -19.49 -20.25
CA ILE A 465 10.30 -18.70 -19.24
C ILE A 465 8.97 -19.37 -18.91
N ASP A 466 8.76 -19.66 -17.62
CA ASP A 466 7.55 -20.22 -17.08
C ASP A 466 6.80 -19.14 -16.27
N ASN A 467 5.76 -18.55 -16.86
CA ASN A 467 4.93 -17.50 -16.24
C ASN A 467 5.76 -16.38 -15.59
N GLY A 468 6.71 -15.83 -16.35
CA GLY A 468 7.61 -14.77 -15.90
C GLY A 468 8.78 -15.23 -15.02
N ARG A 469 8.92 -16.55 -14.77
CA ARG A 469 10.03 -17.15 -14.03
C ARG A 469 10.96 -17.88 -14.99
N ILE A 470 12.26 -17.82 -14.71
CA ILE A 470 13.29 -18.38 -15.57
C ILE A 470 13.48 -19.86 -15.21
N ARG A 471 13.11 -20.74 -16.14
CA ARG A 471 13.40 -22.17 -16.04
C ARG A 471 14.75 -22.53 -16.58
N TYR A 472 15.14 -21.92 -17.70
CA TYR A 472 16.45 -22.08 -18.30
C TYR A 472 16.95 -20.75 -18.85
N ALA A 473 18.23 -20.50 -18.73
CA ALA A 473 18.94 -19.45 -19.44
C ALA A 473 20.34 -19.89 -19.80
N GLU A 474 20.76 -19.55 -21.02
CA GLU A 474 22.12 -19.78 -21.49
C GLU A 474 23.11 -18.94 -20.68
N HIS A 475 22.81 -17.65 -20.50
CA HIS A 475 23.52 -16.77 -19.58
C HIS A 475 22.52 -15.97 -18.75
N LEU A 476 22.74 -15.93 -17.44
CA LEU A 476 21.89 -15.24 -16.49
C LEU A 476 22.73 -14.42 -15.52
N THR A 477 22.58 -13.09 -15.58
CA THR A 477 23.20 -12.19 -14.59
C THR A 477 22.14 -11.69 -13.59
N VAL A 478 22.42 -11.85 -12.29
CA VAL A 478 21.52 -11.53 -11.20
C VAL A 478 22.24 -10.90 -10.02
N CYS A 479 21.49 -10.10 -9.24
CA CYS A 479 21.94 -9.59 -7.96
C CYS A 479 21.18 -10.32 -6.85
N LEU A 480 21.88 -11.01 -5.95
CA LEU A 480 21.31 -11.92 -4.96
C LEU A 480 21.77 -11.58 -3.55
N THR A 481 20.88 -11.74 -2.57
CA THR A 481 21.27 -11.86 -1.16
C THR A 481 21.84 -13.26 -0.89
N ASP A 482 22.49 -13.44 0.25
CA ASP A 482 22.90 -14.75 0.76
C ASP A 482 21.74 -15.75 0.86
N CYS A 483 20.57 -15.29 1.31
CA CYS A 483 19.35 -16.11 1.35
C CYS A 483 18.91 -16.56 -0.06
N ASP A 484 18.92 -15.63 -1.02
CA ASP A 484 18.54 -15.97 -2.40
C ASP A 484 19.55 -16.93 -3.04
N TYR A 485 20.86 -16.74 -2.79
CA TYR A 485 21.87 -17.66 -3.31
C TYR A 485 21.76 -19.05 -2.68
N ALA A 486 21.43 -19.16 -1.38
CA ALA A 486 21.14 -20.43 -0.75
C ALA A 486 19.98 -21.16 -1.44
N LEU A 487 18.92 -20.42 -1.78
CA LEU A 487 17.80 -20.98 -2.54
C LEU A 487 18.18 -21.39 -3.98
N TYR A 488 19.07 -20.63 -4.63
CA TYR A 488 19.57 -21.02 -5.94
C TYR A 488 20.27 -22.38 -5.91
N LYS A 489 21.08 -22.66 -4.88
CA LYS A 489 21.70 -23.99 -4.71
C LYS A 489 20.68 -25.12 -4.54
N LEU A 490 19.49 -24.84 -4.05
CA LEU A 490 18.42 -25.83 -3.86
C LEU A 490 17.54 -26.04 -5.10
N TYR A 491 17.36 -25.01 -5.92
CA TYR A 491 16.36 -25.00 -6.98
C TYR A 491 16.90 -24.96 -8.39
N TYR A 492 18.21 -24.68 -8.56
CA TYR A 492 18.86 -24.62 -9.86
C TYR A 492 20.11 -25.48 -9.93
N LYS A 493 20.43 -25.92 -11.10
CA LYS A 493 21.76 -26.42 -11.51
C LYS A 493 22.31 -25.49 -12.58
N TRP A 494 23.62 -25.36 -12.65
CA TRP A 494 24.32 -24.56 -13.65
C TRP A 494 25.64 -25.22 -14.04
N LYS A 495 26.12 -24.92 -15.24
CA LYS A 495 27.39 -25.42 -15.73
C LYS A 495 28.57 -24.68 -15.14
N ASP A 496 28.44 -23.33 -15.07
CA ASP A 496 29.45 -22.47 -14.52
C ASP A 496 28.85 -21.22 -13.88
N VAL A 497 29.62 -20.60 -12.97
CA VAL A 497 29.27 -19.33 -12.33
C VAL A 497 30.48 -18.43 -12.27
N GLU A 498 30.34 -17.21 -12.74
CA GLU A 498 31.28 -16.10 -12.61
C GLU A 498 30.82 -15.16 -11.51
N ILE A 499 31.74 -14.77 -10.63
CA ILE A 499 31.46 -13.83 -9.54
C ILE A 499 31.90 -12.45 -10.02
N LEU A 500 30.96 -11.65 -10.45
CA LEU A 500 31.23 -10.29 -10.90
C LEU A 500 31.55 -9.41 -9.70
N HIS A 501 30.71 -9.46 -8.65
CA HIS A 501 30.92 -8.71 -7.41
C HIS A 501 30.45 -9.52 -6.20
N CYS A 502 31.09 -9.30 -5.07
CA CYS A 502 30.68 -9.79 -3.77
C CYS A 502 30.92 -8.73 -2.71
N TRP A 503 29.95 -8.43 -1.90
CA TRP A 503 30.07 -7.57 -0.74
C TRP A 503 29.64 -8.29 0.53
N ARG A 504 30.22 -7.88 1.66
CA ARG A 504 29.93 -8.44 2.97
C ARG A 504 29.73 -7.35 4.01
N ALA A 505 28.75 -7.53 4.88
CA ALA A 505 28.48 -6.72 6.06
C ALA A 505 28.37 -7.62 7.29
N ALA A 506 28.75 -7.11 8.46
CA ALA A 506 28.50 -7.79 9.72
C ALA A 506 26.99 -7.76 10.02
N ALA A 507 26.50 -8.88 10.52
CA ALA A 507 25.09 -9.06 10.83
C ALA A 507 24.81 -8.96 12.34
N GLY A 508 23.58 -8.58 12.70
CA GLY A 508 23.09 -8.54 14.08
C GLY A 508 21.57 -8.37 14.11
N PRO A 509 20.95 -8.50 15.29
CA PRO A 509 19.51 -8.33 15.43
C PRO A 509 19.09 -6.91 15.06
N LEU A 510 17.83 -6.75 14.64
CA LEU A 510 17.25 -5.41 14.45
C LEU A 510 17.32 -4.59 15.75
N PRO A 511 17.38 -3.25 15.63
CA PRO A 511 17.44 -2.40 16.82
C PRO A 511 16.27 -2.60 17.76
N GLU A 512 16.51 -2.52 19.05
CA GLU A 512 15.53 -2.76 20.09
C GLU A 512 14.28 -1.86 19.96
N TYR A 513 14.47 -0.58 19.60
CA TYR A 513 13.36 0.33 19.36
C TYR A 513 12.42 -0.13 18.25
N PHE A 514 12.97 -0.80 17.22
CA PHE A 514 12.18 -1.40 16.16
C PHE A 514 11.45 -2.66 16.65
N LEU A 515 12.17 -3.56 17.29
CA LEU A 515 11.64 -4.82 17.78
C LEU A 515 10.53 -4.60 18.82
N HIS A 516 10.70 -3.67 19.77
CA HIS A 516 9.64 -3.33 20.74
C HIS A 516 8.36 -2.86 20.04
N THR A 517 8.49 -2.05 18.99
CA THR A 517 7.33 -1.63 18.21
C THR A 517 6.59 -2.83 17.60
N VAL A 518 7.34 -3.79 17.04
CA VAL A 518 6.78 -5.03 16.48
C VAL A 518 6.13 -5.85 17.59
N TRP A 519 6.81 -6.11 18.70
CA TRP A 519 6.33 -6.99 19.78
C TRP A 519 5.11 -6.43 20.51
N ILE A 520 5.06 -5.13 20.81
CA ILE A 520 3.91 -4.47 21.43
C ILE A 520 2.66 -4.61 20.56
N ASN A 521 2.77 -4.30 19.26
CA ASN A 521 1.65 -4.41 18.34
C ASN A 521 1.25 -5.87 18.08
N GLY A 522 2.22 -6.79 18.05
CA GLY A 522 1.98 -8.22 17.96
C GLY A 522 1.24 -8.78 19.17
N THR A 523 1.66 -8.40 20.38
CA THR A 523 1.00 -8.79 21.64
C THR A 523 -0.44 -8.29 21.67
N LYS A 524 -0.68 -7.02 21.33
CA LYS A 524 -2.05 -6.48 21.22
C LYS A 524 -2.89 -7.25 20.19
N LYS A 525 -2.32 -7.58 19.01
CA LYS A 525 -3.00 -8.41 18.02
C LYS A 525 -3.42 -9.78 18.59
N GLN A 526 -2.55 -10.45 19.33
CA GLN A 526 -2.84 -11.79 19.86
C GLN A 526 -3.83 -11.74 21.04
N THR A 527 -3.63 -10.81 21.96
CA THR A 527 -4.48 -10.71 23.18
C THR A 527 -5.87 -10.16 22.90
N LEU A 528 -6.04 -9.36 21.85
CA LEU A 528 -7.32 -8.75 21.49
C LEU A 528 -8.11 -9.57 20.46
N LYS A 529 -7.53 -10.65 19.90
CA LYS A 529 -8.18 -11.49 18.89
C LYS A 529 -9.43 -12.16 19.47
N GLY A 530 -10.60 -11.87 18.89
CA GLY A 530 -11.88 -12.43 19.29
C GLY A 530 -12.48 -11.85 20.58
N VAL A 531 -11.85 -10.87 21.20
CA VAL A 531 -12.37 -10.16 22.37
C VAL A 531 -13.48 -9.22 21.93
N LYS A 532 -14.69 -9.45 22.44
CA LYS A 532 -15.87 -8.63 22.10
C LYS A 532 -15.67 -7.17 22.52
N GLY A 533 -15.88 -6.25 21.58
CA GLY A 533 -15.71 -4.81 21.79
C GLY A 533 -14.27 -4.30 21.58
N MET A 534 -13.31 -5.19 21.27
CA MET A 534 -11.92 -4.84 20.98
C MET A 534 -11.51 -5.13 19.52
N GLU A 535 -12.50 -5.33 18.65
CA GLU A 535 -12.28 -5.66 17.24
C GLU A 535 -11.44 -4.58 16.51
N VAL A 536 -11.56 -3.37 16.96
CA VAL A 536 -10.92 -2.18 16.43
C VAL A 536 -9.45 -2.14 16.79
N GLU A 537 -9.16 -2.20 18.06
CA GLU A 537 -7.80 -2.24 18.59
C GLU A 537 -7.04 -3.43 18.02
N TYR A 538 -7.74 -4.57 17.86
CA TYR A 538 -7.21 -5.72 17.15
C TYR A 538 -6.83 -5.40 15.70
N MET A 539 -7.72 -4.75 14.94
CA MET A 539 -7.47 -4.40 13.54
C MET A 539 -6.33 -3.38 13.41
N LEU A 540 -6.30 -2.37 14.27
CA LEU A 540 -5.21 -1.39 14.32
C LEU A 540 -3.86 -2.06 14.65
N ALA A 541 -3.84 -2.90 15.70
CA ALA A 541 -2.64 -3.62 16.09
C ALA A 541 -2.16 -4.57 14.97
N LYS A 542 -3.09 -5.29 14.32
CA LYS A 542 -2.79 -6.15 13.16
C LYS A 542 -2.21 -5.35 11.99
N GLY A 543 -2.79 -4.20 11.69
CA GLY A 543 -2.31 -3.29 10.64
C GLY A 543 -0.88 -2.81 10.94
N LYS A 544 -0.62 -2.30 12.14
CA LYS A 544 0.70 -1.82 12.56
C LYS A 544 1.75 -2.93 12.59
N PHE A 545 1.40 -4.09 13.12
CA PHE A 545 2.26 -5.26 13.21
C PHE A 545 2.76 -5.72 11.83
N ASN A 546 1.88 -5.75 10.84
CA ASN A 546 2.23 -6.14 9.48
C ASN A 546 2.93 -5.01 8.70
N SER A 547 2.67 -3.75 9.04
CA SER A 547 3.24 -2.59 8.34
C SER A 547 4.69 -2.27 8.72
N GLY A 548 5.21 -2.84 9.82
CA GLY A 548 6.60 -2.61 10.27
C GLY A 548 7.63 -2.94 9.18
N TYR A 549 7.42 -4.03 8.47
CA TYR A 549 8.22 -4.41 7.30
C TYR A 549 8.13 -3.36 6.18
N GLY A 550 6.91 -2.92 5.85
CA GLY A 550 6.67 -1.95 4.77
C GLY A 550 7.38 -0.60 4.98
N LEU A 551 7.59 -0.20 6.23
CA LEU A 551 8.36 1.01 6.52
C LEU A 551 9.84 0.89 6.18
N CYS A 552 10.45 -0.30 6.34
CA CYS A 552 11.81 -0.55 5.89
C CYS A 552 11.93 -0.57 4.36
N CYS A 553 10.87 -1.06 3.68
CA CYS A 553 10.80 -1.17 2.22
C CYS A 553 10.23 0.08 1.54
N LYS A 554 10.06 1.19 2.27
CA LYS A 554 9.58 2.43 1.68
C LYS A 554 10.52 2.85 0.54
N GLN A 555 9.97 2.96 -0.65
CA GLN A 555 10.74 3.44 -1.79
C GLN A 555 11.28 4.84 -1.49
N PRO A 556 12.58 5.06 -1.68
CA PRO A 556 13.19 6.37 -1.50
C PRO A 556 12.75 7.36 -2.61
N VAL A 557 12.15 6.82 -3.67
CA VAL A 557 11.68 7.57 -4.82
C VAL A 557 10.18 7.72 -4.77
N TYR A 558 9.67 8.93 -4.85
CA TYR A 558 8.25 9.22 -4.92
C TYR A 558 7.95 10.27 -5.99
N CYS A 559 6.74 10.21 -6.55
CA CYS A 559 6.24 11.22 -7.45
C CYS A 559 5.51 12.31 -6.66
N GLU A 560 5.82 13.56 -6.93
CA GLU A 560 5.02 14.69 -6.49
C GLU A 560 4.13 15.12 -7.66
N TYR A 561 2.83 15.16 -7.41
CA TYR A 561 1.86 15.60 -8.41
C TYR A 561 1.47 17.04 -8.08
N LYS A 562 1.49 17.90 -9.10
CA LYS A 562 0.97 19.28 -9.01
C LYS A 562 -0.19 19.39 -9.98
N LEU A 563 -1.30 19.91 -9.49
CA LEU A 563 -2.44 20.25 -10.31
C LEU A 563 -2.35 21.73 -10.70
N HIS A 564 -2.44 22.02 -11.97
CA HIS A 564 -2.64 23.37 -12.46
C HIS A 564 -4.09 23.51 -12.88
N ASN A 565 -4.80 24.43 -12.24
CA ASN A 565 -6.11 24.86 -12.65
C ASN A 565 -5.96 26.17 -13.42
N GLU A 566 -6.14 26.13 -14.72
CA GLU A 566 -6.28 27.35 -15.51
C GLU A 566 -7.75 27.61 -15.78
N LEU A 567 -8.20 28.82 -15.47
CA LEU A 567 -9.54 29.26 -15.82
C LEU A 567 -9.57 29.51 -17.33
N THR A 568 -10.17 28.60 -18.07
CA THR A 568 -10.40 28.77 -19.51
C THR A 568 -11.78 29.36 -19.78
N ALA A 569 -12.07 29.74 -21.04
CA ALA A 569 -13.40 30.18 -21.43
C ALA A 569 -14.49 29.11 -21.20
N THR A 570 -14.10 27.85 -21.10
CA THR A 570 -14.96 26.67 -20.86
C THR A 570 -14.90 26.12 -19.44
N GLY A 571 -14.11 26.68 -18.54
CA GLY A 571 -13.96 26.29 -17.14
C GLY A 571 -12.52 26.13 -16.70
N TYR A 572 -12.35 25.58 -15.53
CA TYR A 572 -11.04 25.19 -15.08
C TYR A 572 -10.59 23.94 -15.85
N GLU A 573 -9.66 24.12 -16.79
CA GLU A 573 -8.91 22.98 -17.31
C GLU A 573 -7.83 22.60 -16.31
N THR A 574 -7.92 21.39 -15.82
CA THR A 574 -6.88 20.83 -14.95
C THR A 574 -5.82 20.21 -15.85
N THR A 575 -4.78 20.98 -16.16
CA THR A 575 -3.57 20.40 -16.74
C THR A 575 -2.75 19.76 -15.62
N GLU A 576 -2.63 18.45 -15.67
CA GLU A 576 -1.84 17.68 -14.71
C GLU A 576 -0.37 17.77 -15.10
N THR A 577 0.39 18.68 -14.48
CA THR A 577 1.85 18.65 -14.55
C THR A 577 2.37 17.72 -13.47
N VAL A 578 2.96 16.62 -13.89
CA VAL A 578 3.63 15.69 -13.00
C VAL A 578 5.05 16.18 -12.80
N ASN A 579 5.33 16.79 -11.66
CA ASN A 579 6.71 16.98 -11.20
C ASN A 579 7.15 15.70 -10.52
N HIS A 580 8.00 14.95 -11.19
CA HIS A 580 8.62 13.80 -10.60
C HIS A 580 9.78 14.25 -9.71
N LYS A 581 9.60 14.18 -8.39
CA LYS A 581 10.71 14.24 -7.43
C LYS A 581 11.31 12.86 -7.33
N TYR A 582 12.38 12.62 -8.08
CA TYR A 582 13.03 11.34 -8.05
C TYR A 582 14.36 11.43 -7.32
N PHE A 583 14.52 10.54 -6.37
CA PHE A 583 15.83 10.19 -5.89
C PHE A 583 16.30 9.02 -6.76
N GLY A 584 16.96 9.37 -7.82
CA GLY A 584 17.91 8.49 -8.37
C GLY A 584 17.57 7.56 -9.48
N ARG A 585 16.58 7.80 -10.28
CA ARG A 585 16.49 7.15 -11.58
C ARG A 585 16.78 8.16 -12.69
N SER A 586 17.88 8.03 -13.43
CA SER A 586 18.17 8.93 -14.54
C SER A 586 17.21 8.75 -15.71
N ASP A 587 16.71 7.53 -15.93
CA ASP A 587 15.66 7.26 -16.90
C ASP A 587 14.38 8.05 -16.60
N ILE A 588 14.04 8.20 -15.33
CA ILE A 588 12.88 8.96 -14.89
C ILE A 588 13.19 10.46 -14.89
N ILE A 589 14.39 10.87 -14.48
CA ILE A 589 14.85 12.26 -14.61
C ILE A 589 14.89 12.65 -16.08
N GLU A 590 15.45 11.82 -16.94
CA GLU A 590 15.45 12.02 -18.39
C GLU A 590 14.04 12.05 -18.98
N HIS A 591 13.16 11.15 -18.56
CA HIS A 591 11.78 11.13 -19.03
C HIS A 591 11.01 12.39 -18.60
N SER A 592 11.15 12.81 -17.35
CA SER A 592 10.59 14.05 -16.84
C SER A 592 11.19 15.26 -17.55
N TYR A 593 12.50 15.29 -17.71
CA TYR A 593 13.22 16.33 -18.41
C TYR A 593 12.78 16.42 -19.88
N ASN A 594 12.70 15.28 -20.56
CA ASN A 594 12.25 15.23 -21.96
C ASN A 594 10.78 15.62 -22.09
N LYS A 595 9.94 15.22 -21.15
CA LYS A 595 8.53 15.61 -21.12
C LYS A 595 8.38 17.11 -20.93
N TYR A 596 9.14 17.72 -20.03
CA TYR A 596 9.12 19.16 -19.80
C TYR A 596 9.71 19.95 -20.99
N ILE A 597 10.77 19.44 -21.63
CA ILE A 597 11.30 20.04 -22.86
C ILE A 597 10.23 20.01 -23.97
N GLY A 598 9.49 18.90 -24.09
CA GLY A 598 8.39 18.79 -25.06
C GLY A 598 7.24 19.74 -24.79
N GLU A 599 7.02 20.12 -23.54
CA GLU A 599 5.98 21.06 -23.07
C GLU A 599 6.51 22.50 -22.92
N GLY A 600 7.76 22.76 -23.26
CA GLY A 600 8.41 24.09 -23.19
C GLY A 600 8.94 24.50 -21.83
N HIS A 601 8.90 23.61 -20.84
CA HIS A 601 9.46 23.82 -19.51
C HIS A 601 10.44 22.70 -19.15
N ALA A 602 11.72 23.01 -19.18
CA ALA A 602 12.76 22.10 -18.70
C ALA A 602 13.05 22.36 -17.22
N LEU A 603 13.13 21.29 -16.41
CA LEU A 603 13.65 21.40 -15.06
C LEU A 603 15.11 21.87 -15.14
N THR A 604 15.45 22.94 -14.44
CA THR A 604 16.83 23.40 -14.35
C THR A 604 17.64 22.40 -13.50
N GLU A 605 18.95 22.38 -13.70
CA GLU A 605 19.86 21.57 -12.89
C GLU A 605 19.72 21.88 -11.39
N GLY A 606 19.39 23.13 -11.02
CA GLY A 606 19.09 23.51 -9.65
C GLY A 606 17.77 22.91 -9.12
N GLU A 607 16.74 22.76 -9.95
CA GLU A 607 15.48 22.12 -9.55
C GLU A 607 15.64 20.61 -9.38
N CYS A 608 16.49 19.96 -10.17
CA CYS A 608 16.86 18.57 -9.98
C CYS A 608 17.72 18.38 -8.71
N ASN A 609 18.54 19.36 -8.35
CA ASN A 609 19.43 19.34 -7.18
C ASN A 609 18.71 19.55 -5.84
N GLU A 610 17.51 20.16 -5.82
CA GLU A 610 16.71 20.31 -4.61
C GLU A 610 16.22 18.96 -4.05
N TYR A 611 16.30 17.88 -4.81
CA TYR A 611 15.81 16.57 -4.47
C TYR A 611 16.93 15.55 -4.32
N SER A 612 17.89 15.86 -3.43
CA SER A 612 18.96 14.93 -3.11
C SER A 612 18.45 13.72 -2.32
N PHE A 613 19.17 12.60 -2.42
CA PHE A 613 19.00 11.41 -1.56
C PHE A 613 18.87 11.79 -0.07
N ASP A 614 19.58 12.82 0.37
CA ASP A 614 19.52 13.32 1.73
C ASP A 614 18.12 13.77 2.18
N ASP A 615 17.28 14.27 1.27
CA ASP A 615 15.93 14.73 1.61
C ASP A 615 14.95 13.56 1.80
N ALA A 616 15.08 12.50 1.00
CA ALA A 616 14.23 11.31 1.13
C ALA A 616 14.49 10.56 2.44
N VAL A 617 15.72 10.54 2.87
CA VAL A 617 16.15 9.79 4.05
C VAL A 617 16.34 10.64 5.30
N ARG A 618 16.24 11.97 5.21
CA ARG A 618 16.49 12.95 6.30
C ARG A 618 15.84 12.63 7.64
N SER A 619 14.71 11.95 7.62
CA SER A 619 13.97 11.58 8.81
C SER A 619 13.89 10.08 9.04
N SER A 620 14.47 9.25 8.16
CA SER A 620 14.42 7.81 8.30
C SER A 620 15.36 7.33 9.39
N ILE A 621 14.83 6.47 10.25
CA ILE A 621 15.58 5.72 11.28
C ILE A 621 15.61 4.23 10.98
N LEU A 622 15.32 3.85 9.75
CA LEU A 622 15.27 2.47 9.26
C LEU A 622 16.19 2.31 8.06
N SER A 623 16.91 1.21 8.02
CA SER A 623 17.73 0.85 6.86
C SER A 623 16.88 0.11 5.82
N PRO A 624 16.95 0.48 4.52
CA PRO A 624 16.29 -0.25 3.46
C PRO A 624 16.84 -1.69 3.29
N PHE A 625 18.09 -1.93 3.64
CA PHE A 625 18.64 -3.27 3.66
C PHE A 625 17.92 -4.20 4.65
N TRP A 626 17.42 -3.68 5.77
CA TRP A 626 16.63 -4.50 6.69
C TRP A 626 15.38 -5.04 5.99
N GLY A 627 14.69 -4.21 5.21
CA GLY A 627 13.52 -4.64 4.46
C GLY A 627 13.83 -5.69 3.39
N ILE A 628 14.96 -5.57 2.69
CA ILE A 628 15.41 -6.56 1.71
C ILE A 628 15.58 -7.92 2.40
N TRP A 629 16.28 -7.97 3.53
CA TRP A 629 16.51 -9.24 4.23
C TRP A 629 15.26 -9.80 4.91
N VAL A 630 14.32 -8.95 5.39
CA VAL A 630 13.03 -9.46 5.90
C VAL A 630 12.32 -10.29 4.84
N SER A 631 12.20 -9.78 3.62
CA SER A 631 11.57 -10.52 2.54
C SER A 631 12.40 -11.71 2.06
N ALA A 632 13.73 -11.58 2.07
CA ALA A 632 14.63 -12.66 1.69
C ALA A 632 14.55 -13.84 2.66
N PHE A 633 14.57 -13.59 3.97
CA PHE A 633 14.39 -14.64 4.99
C PHE A 633 13.02 -15.30 4.92
N ALA A 634 11.95 -14.51 4.73
CA ALA A 634 10.61 -15.07 4.60
C ALA A 634 10.50 -16.01 3.40
N ARG A 635 11.08 -15.62 2.25
CA ARG A 635 11.18 -16.53 1.07
C ARG A 635 12.03 -17.75 1.36
N TYR A 636 13.17 -17.55 2.01
CA TYR A 636 14.08 -18.65 2.38
C TYR A 636 13.35 -19.70 3.20
N ASN A 637 12.60 -19.28 4.21
CA ASN A 637 11.84 -20.18 5.08
C ASN A 637 10.79 -20.97 4.30
N LEU A 638 9.93 -20.29 3.56
CA LEU A 638 8.87 -20.94 2.78
C LEU A 638 9.45 -21.92 1.74
N LEU A 639 10.40 -21.47 0.96
CA LEU A 639 10.94 -22.26 -0.16
C LEU A 639 11.79 -23.43 0.33
N THR A 640 12.48 -23.30 1.47
CA THR A 640 13.18 -24.43 2.07
C THR A 640 12.20 -25.51 2.54
N CYS A 641 11.09 -25.14 3.20
CA CYS A 641 10.04 -26.08 3.57
C CYS A 641 9.40 -26.74 2.33
N MET A 642 9.08 -25.92 1.31
CA MET A 642 8.53 -26.43 0.05
C MET A 642 9.46 -27.43 -0.62
N LYS A 643 10.76 -27.18 -0.60
CA LYS A 643 11.75 -28.08 -1.18
C LYS A 643 11.78 -29.43 -0.47
N LYS A 644 11.76 -29.45 0.86
CA LYS A 644 11.68 -30.68 1.65
C LYS A 644 10.41 -31.48 1.32
N VAL A 645 9.23 -30.82 1.24
CA VAL A 645 7.97 -31.48 0.85
C VAL A 645 8.08 -32.03 -0.59
N SER A 646 8.63 -31.26 -1.52
CA SER A 646 8.84 -31.71 -2.89
C SER A 646 9.75 -32.95 -2.99
N GLU A 647 10.81 -33.02 -2.20
CA GLU A 647 11.77 -34.14 -2.16
C GLU A 647 11.18 -35.42 -1.53
N GLN A 648 10.25 -35.25 -0.57
CA GLN A 648 9.54 -36.38 0.05
C GLN A 648 8.38 -36.88 -0.82
N SER A 649 7.93 -36.10 -1.81
CA SER A 649 6.83 -36.48 -2.67
C SER A 649 7.20 -37.70 -3.51
N GLU A 650 6.18 -38.51 -3.89
CA GLU A 650 6.38 -39.70 -4.72
C GLU A 650 7.03 -39.34 -6.06
N TRP A 651 7.78 -40.29 -6.61
CA TRP A 651 8.44 -40.11 -7.90
C TRP A 651 7.42 -39.74 -8.99
N LEU A 652 7.71 -38.73 -9.79
CA LEU A 652 6.82 -38.11 -10.78
C LEU A 652 5.66 -37.29 -10.24
N SER A 653 5.58 -37.06 -8.92
CA SER A 653 4.62 -36.12 -8.33
C SER A 653 5.37 -35.00 -7.60
N ASN A 654 4.66 -33.96 -7.29
CA ASN A 654 5.10 -32.92 -6.35
C ASN A 654 3.88 -32.52 -5.55
N ASP A 655 3.88 -32.82 -4.28
CA ASP A 655 2.70 -32.60 -3.44
C ASP A 655 2.41 -31.11 -3.17
N VAL A 656 3.36 -30.21 -3.51
CA VAL A 656 3.10 -28.74 -3.45
C VAL A 656 2.29 -28.30 -4.66
N VAL A 657 1.06 -27.84 -4.41
CA VAL A 657 0.09 -27.39 -5.42
C VAL A 657 0.22 -25.91 -5.73
N TYR A 658 0.39 -25.10 -4.68
CA TYR A 658 0.38 -23.65 -4.78
C TYR A 658 1.09 -23.01 -3.56
N CYS A 659 1.66 -21.84 -3.75
CA CYS A 659 2.19 -21.04 -2.65
C CYS A 659 1.90 -19.55 -2.84
N ASP A 660 1.79 -18.82 -1.73
CA ASP A 660 1.62 -17.37 -1.75
C ASP A 660 2.27 -16.72 -0.52
N THR A 661 3.43 -16.14 -0.73
CA THR A 661 4.17 -15.29 0.23
C THR A 661 4.58 -16.01 1.52
N ASP A 662 3.63 -16.49 2.31
CA ASP A 662 3.79 -17.14 3.62
C ASP A 662 2.91 -18.39 3.77
N SER A 663 2.28 -18.84 2.69
CA SER A 663 1.43 -20.04 2.70
C SER A 663 1.84 -21.04 1.63
N MET A 664 1.63 -22.31 1.94
CA MET A 664 1.81 -23.45 1.04
C MET A 664 0.53 -24.29 1.04
N TYR A 665 0.10 -24.68 -0.15
CA TYR A 665 -1.03 -25.58 -0.36
C TYR A 665 -0.49 -26.89 -0.91
N MET A 666 -0.78 -27.99 -0.24
CA MET A 666 -0.22 -29.29 -0.58
C MET A 666 -1.24 -30.42 -0.55
N LEU A 667 -0.92 -31.47 -1.29
CA LEU A 667 -1.56 -32.78 -1.19
C LEU A 667 -0.87 -33.63 -0.13
N HIS A 668 -1.55 -34.64 0.38
CA HIS A 668 -1.02 -35.63 1.29
C HIS A 668 -0.23 -35.04 2.49
N PRO A 669 -0.75 -34.01 3.18
CA PRO A 669 -0.01 -33.37 4.26
C PRO A 669 0.38 -34.34 5.40
N GLU A 670 -0.35 -35.43 5.57
CA GLU A 670 -0.04 -36.48 6.53
C GLU A 670 1.32 -37.19 6.27
N LYS A 671 1.83 -37.09 5.03
CA LYS A 671 3.16 -37.61 4.67
C LYS A 671 4.30 -36.64 4.98
N HIS A 672 3.97 -35.40 5.31
CA HIS A 672 4.93 -34.29 5.44
C HIS A 672 4.88 -33.63 6.81
N LEU A 673 4.25 -34.28 7.82
CA LEU A 673 4.12 -33.74 9.17
C LEU A 673 5.50 -33.55 9.84
N ASP A 674 6.45 -34.42 9.54
CA ASP A 674 7.83 -34.33 10.03
C ASP A 674 8.51 -33.02 9.59
N VAL A 675 8.29 -32.56 8.36
CA VAL A 675 8.82 -31.27 7.86
C VAL A 675 8.19 -30.11 8.62
N ILE A 676 6.88 -30.20 8.90
CA ILE A 676 6.13 -29.16 9.59
C ILE A 676 6.55 -29.11 11.05
N ASP A 677 6.64 -30.28 11.72
CA ASP A 677 7.00 -30.38 13.15
C ASP A 677 8.46 -29.93 13.37
N GLU A 678 9.40 -30.38 12.52
CA GLU A 678 10.80 -29.91 12.56
C GLU A 678 10.90 -28.38 12.44
N TRP A 679 10.11 -27.81 11.51
CA TRP A 679 10.06 -26.35 11.37
C TRP A 679 9.48 -25.65 12.63
N ASN A 680 8.38 -26.18 13.17
CA ASN A 680 7.71 -25.57 14.32
C ASN A 680 8.58 -25.64 15.58
N ASP A 681 9.31 -26.75 15.78
CA ASP A 681 10.28 -26.89 16.86
C ASP A 681 11.44 -25.89 16.71
N PHE A 682 11.98 -25.75 15.50
CA PHE A 682 12.99 -24.75 15.18
C PHE A 682 12.48 -23.33 15.47
N ALA A 683 11.28 -22.98 14.99
CA ALA A 683 10.69 -21.66 15.18
C ALA A 683 10.48 -21.36 16.67
N ALA A 684 9.94 -22.32 17.42
CA ALA A 684 9.72 -22.18 18.87
C ALA A 684 11.05 -21.95 19.62
N ALA A 685 12.09 -22.72 19.30
CA ALA A 685 13.42 -22.58 19.91
C ALA A 685 14.03 -21.20 19.65
N ARG A 686 13.98 -20.74 18.39
CA ARG A 686 14.54 -19.43 18.01
C ARG A 686 13.76 -18.25 18.62
N VAL A 687 12.42 -18.36 18.69
CA VAL A 687 11.60 -17.35 19.37
C VAL A 687 11.89 -17.31 20.86
N ALA A 688 12.05 -18.46 21.51
CA ALA A 688 12.38 -18.52 22.93
C ALA A 688 13.76 -17.91 23.26
N GLU A 689 14.71 -18.03 22.36
CA GLU A 689 16.05 -17.41 22.48
C GLU A 689 16.03 -15.87 22.38
N ARG A 690 15.17 -15.33 21.50
CA ARG A 690 15.23 -13.91 21.08
C ARG A 690 14.15 -13.03 21.68
N LEU A 691 13.00 -13.59 22.01
CA LEU A 691 11.84 -12.83 22.47
C LEU A 691 11.93 -12.60 23.99
N PRO A 692 11.86 -11.34 24.46
CA PRO A 692 11.79 -11.06 25.88
C PRO A 692 10.57 -11.71 26.56
N ALA A 693 10.73 -12.12 27.85
CA ALA A 693 9.77 -12.93 28.58
C ALA A 693 8.38 -12.27 28.70
N GLU A 694 8.31 -10.95 28.72
CA GLU A 694 7.07 -10.18 28.81
C GLU A 694 6.15 -10.32 27.57
N TYR A 695 6.70 -10.72 26.43
CA TYR A 695 5.94 -10.89 25.17
C TYR A 695 5.44 -12.34 24.95
N VAL A 696 5.06 -13.02 26.01
CA VAL A 696 4.63 -14.43 25.99
C VAL A 696 3.56 -14.75 24.94
N ALA A 697 2.70 -13.79 24.61
CA ALA A 697 1.65 -13.95 23.59
C ALA A 697 2.20 -14.21 22.17
N LEU A 698 3.49 -13.96 21.95
CA LEU A 698 4.14 -14.11 20.64
C LEU A 698 4.96 -15.40 20.50
N ARG A 699 4.86 -16.36 21.45
CA ARG A 699 5.64 -17.61 21.41
C ARG A 699 5.39 -18.48 20.18
N LYS A 700 4.23 -18.33 19.54
CA LYS A 700 3.87 -19.06 18.31
C LYS A 700 4.24 -18.31 17.02
N LEU A 701 5.05 -17.24 17.08
CA LEU A 701 5.53 -16.58 15.86
C LEU A 701 6.28 -17.57 14.98
N GLY A 702 5.97 -17.53 13.68
CA GLY A 702 6.64 -18.37 12.69
C GLY A 702 6.21 -19.83 12.67
N HIS A 703 5.28 -20.26 13.52
CA HIS A 703 4.68 -21.59 13.40
C HIS A 703 4.00 -21.74 12.05
N PHE A 704 4.18 -22.88 11.44
CA PHE A 704 3.59 -23.25 10.18
C PHE A 704 2.38 -24.13 10.44
N ASP A 705 1.22 -23.49 10.59
CA ASP A 705 -0.01 -24.11 11.06
C ASP A 705 -0.97 -24.38 9.90
N ASN A 706 -1.75 -25.47 10.01
CA ASN A 706 -2.82 -25.75 9.04
C ASN A 706 -3.90 -24.66 9.14
N ILE A 707 -4.24 -24.06 8.00
CA ILE A 707 -5.23 -22.98 7.91
C ILE A 707 -6.63 -23.43 8.34
N ALA A 708 -6.90 -24.74 8.24
CA ALA A 708 -8.18 -25.34 8.62
C ALA A 708 -8.32 -25.61 10.12
N LEU A 709 -7.29 -25.39 10.93
CA LEU A 709 -7.36 -25.59 12.38
C LEU A 709 -7.84 -24.32 13.09
N ASP A 710 -8.66 -24.50 14.11
CA ASP A 710 -8.99 -23.41 15.05
C ASP A 710 -7.91 -23.28 16.16
N ASP A 711 -8.08 -22.27 17.03
CA ASP A 711 -7.12 -22.00 18.11
C ASP A 711 -7.05 -23.14 19.16
N SER A 712 -8.00 -24.08 19.13
CA SER A 712 -8.04 -25.27 20.01
C SER A 712 -7.45 -26.53 19.34
N GLY A 713 -6.99 -26.43 18.08
CA GLY A 713 -6.49 -27.56 17.29
C GLY A 713 -7.60 -28.40 16.64
N GLY A 714 -8.85 -27.98 16.73
CA GLY A 714 -9.96 -28.63 16.05
C GLY A 714 -10.01 -28.27 14.55
N ILE A 715 -10.25 -29.27 13.67
CA ILE A 715 -10.43 -29.02 12.24
C ILE A 715 -11.75 -28.30 12.04
N THR A 716 -11.67 -27.03 11.64
CA THR A 716 -12.87 -26.20 11.37
C THR A 716 -13.31 -26.27 9.93
N ASP A 717 -12.35 -26.46 8.99
CA ASP A 717 -12.63 -26.33 7.57
C ASP A 717 -11.54 -26.98 6.72
N THR A 718 -11.90 -27.92 5.86
CA THR A 718 -11.00 -28.54 4.88
C THR A 718 -11.45 -28.22 3.48
N PHE A 719 -10.51 -28.13 2.51
CA PHE A 719 -10.89 -27.89 1.14
C PHE A 719 -11.37 -29.20 0.50
N ALA A 720 -12.62 -29.23 0.04
CA ALA A 720 -13.10 -30.31 -0.77
C ALA A 720 -12.44 -30.26 -2.16
N ARG A 721 -12.33 -29.05 -2.73
CA ARG A 721 -11.67 -28.85 -4.04
C ARG A 721 -10.88 -27.53 -4.05
N PHE A 722 -9.78 -27.52 -4.78
CA PHE A 722 -8.94 -26.36 -5.05
C PHE A 722 -8.68 -26.24 -6.56
N LYS A 723 -9.02 -25.10 -7.16
CA LYS A 723 -8.79 -24.83 -8.59
C LYS A 723 -7.93 -23.59 -8.73
N THR A 724 -6.81 -23.68 -9.41
CA THR A 724 -5.90 -22.56 -9.64
C THR A 724 -5.70 -22.32 -11.13
N LEU A 725 -5.72 -21.06 -11.55
CA LEU A 725 -5.46 -20.58 -12.90
C LEU A 725 -4.10 -19.87 -12.99
N GLY A 726 -3.35 -19.84 -11.89
CA GLY A 726 -2.06 -19.16 -11.78
C GLY A 726 -1.92 -18.36 -10.50
N ALA A 727 -0.83 -17.60 -10.39
CA ALA A 727 -0.53 -16.78 -9.22
C ALA A 727 -1.67 -15.81 -8.87
N LYS A 728 -2.17 -15.87 -7.64
CA LYS A 728 -3.29 -15.06 -7.11
C LYS A 728 -4.59 -15.16 -7.92
N ARG A 729 -4.83 -16.34 -8.53
CA ARG A 729 -6.04 -16.67 -9.28
C ARG A 729 -6.46 -18.08 -8.94
N TYR A 730 -7.23 -18.23 -7.86
CA TYR A 730 -7.68 -19.53 -7.41
C TYR A 730 -9.03 -19.48 -6.69
N ILE A 731 -9.68 -20.63 -6.63
CA ILE A 731 -10.95 -20.84 -5.94
C ILE A 731 -10.83 -22.03 -5.00
N LYS A 732 -11.38 -21.91 -3.80
CA LYS A 732 -11.45 -22.94 -2.77
C LYS A 732 -12.90 -23.30 -2.51
N LEU A 733 -13.23 -24.58 -2.53
CA LEU A 733 -14.50 -25.11 -2.05
C LEU A 733 -14.26 -25.77 -0.70
N TYR A 734 -14.91 -25.29 0.33
CA TYR A 734 -14.81 -25.84 1.67
C TYR A 734 -15.76 -27.02 1.88
N SER A 735 -15.33 -28.03 2.63
CA SER A 735 -16.09 -29.27 2.84
C SER A 735 -17.28 -29.11 3.78
N LYS A 736 -17.25 -28.11 4.67
CA LYS A 736 -18.34 -27.82 5.62
C LYS A 736 -18.89 -26.42 5.39
N ALA A 737 -20.21 -26.34 5.19
CA ALA A 737 -20.92 -25.09 4.93
C ALA A 737 -21.09 -24.18 6.15
N GLU A 738 -20.66 -24.57 7.34
CA GLU A 738 -20.96 -23.91 8.60
C GLU A 738 -19.73 -23.28 9.23
N LYS A 739 -19.85 -21.96 9.56
CA LYS A 739 -19.07 -21.21 10.54
C LYS A 739 -17.90 -20.32 10.08
N HIS A 740 -17.87 -19.78 8.90
CA HIS A 740 -17.11 -18.54 8.78
C HIS A 740 -17.95 -17.32 9.19
N ARG A 741 -17.70 -16.80 10.38
CA ARG A 741 -18.46 -15.71 11.03
C ARG A 741 -18.52 -14.37 10.28
N HIS A 742 -17.86 -14.25 9.13
CA HIS A 742 -17.75 -12.97 8.41
C HIS A 742 -18.37 -12.95 7.01
N ILE A 743 -18.86 -14.07 6.52
CA ILE A 743 -19.56 -14.10 5.23
C ILE A 743 -20.90 -14.80 5.48
N ARG A 744 -22.00 -14.08 5.28
CA ARG A 744 -23.32 -14.70 5.16
C ARG A 744 -23.30 -15.50 3.87
N SER A 745 -22.86 -16.75 3.94
CA SER A 745 -22.65 -17.58 2.77
C SER A 745 -23.84 -18.45 2.45
N ILE A 746 -24.11 -18.48 1.18
CA ILE A 746 -24.96 -19.47 0.55
C ILE A 746 -24.12 -20.73 0.38
N VAL A 747 -24.71 -21.88 0.68
CA VAL A 747 -24.10 -23.22 0.56
C VAL A 747 -23.90 -23.60 -0.92
N PRO A 748 -22.77 -24.19 -1.31
CA PRO A 748 -21.54 -24.49 -0.55
C PRO A 748 -20.66 -23.28 -0.36
N HIS A 749 -19.90 -23.25 0.73
CA HIS A 749 -18.99 -22.14 1.01
C HIS A 749 -17.81 -22.17 0.04
N VAL A 750 -17.71 -21.13 -0.75
CA VAL A 750 -16.64 -20.95 -1.75
C VAL A 750 -15.90 -19.65 -1.45
N SER A 751 -14.59 -19.65 -1.61
CA SER A 751 -13.75 -18.45 -1.54
C SER A 751 -12.97 -18.28 -2.84
N VAL A 752 -13.15 -17.13 -3.47
CA VAL A 752 -12.43 -16.75 -4.70
C VAL A 752 -11.33 -15.74 -4.38
N THR A 753 -10.15 -16.00 -4.88
CA THR A 753 -9.03 -15.06 -4.83
C THR A 753 -8.59 -14.74 -6.25
N VAL A 754 -8.83 -13.51 -6.66
CA VAL A 754 -8.32 -12.94 -7.91
C VAL A 754 -7.74 -11.56 -7.57
N ALA A 755 -6.46 -11.35 -7.83
CA ALA A 755 -5.79 -10.10 -7.51
C ALA A 755 -6.51 -8.92 -8.20
N GLY A 756 -6.94 -7.91 -7.41
CA GLY A 756 -7.67 -6.73 -7.88
C GLY A 756 -9.19 -6.90 -7.97
N LEU A 757 -9.74 -8.11 -7.94
CA LEU A 757 -11.18 -8.32 -7.88
C LEU A 757 -11.67 -8.15 -6.43
N PRO A 758 -12.70 -7.32 -6.17
CA PRO A 758 -13.29 -7.22 -4.84
C PRO A 758 -13.81 -8.57 -4.34
N LYS A 759 -13.52 -8.90 -3.08
CA LYS A 759 -13.98 -10.17 -2.48
C LYS A 759 -15.49 -10.31 -2.52
N GLY A 760 -15.95 -11.51 -2.81
CA GLY A 760 -17.37 -11.86 -2.90
C GLY A 760 -18.07 -11.41 -4.19
N THR A 761 -17.37 -10.81 -5.15
CA THR A 761 -17.98 -10.36 -6.41
C THR A 761 -18.44 -11.53 -7.28
N LEU A 762 -17.54 -12.49 -7.51
CA LEU A 762 -17.86 -13.67 -8.34
C LEU A 762 -18.86 -14.59 -7.63
N GLU A 763 -18.72 -14.75 -6.32
CA GLU A 763 -19.62 -15.55 -5.51
C GLU A 763 -21.05 -15.02 -5.56
N ARG A 764 -21.24 -13.71 -5.40
CA ARG A 764 -22.56 -13.08 -5.51
C ARG A 764 -23.15 -13.20 -6.91
N TYR A 765 -22.32 -12.99 -7.94
CA TYR A 765 -22.75 -13.10 -9.31
C TYR A 765 -23.22 -14.52 -9.65
N CYS A 766 -22.41 -15.53 -9.40
CA CYS A 766 -22.77 -16.92 -9.69
C CYS A 766 -24.00 -17.37 -8.90
N SER A 767 -24.11 -16.94 -7.64
CA SER A 767 -25.29 -17.23 -6.81
C SER A 767 -26.57 -16.60 -7.38
N LYS A 768 -26.49 -15.34 -7.84
CA LYS A 768 -27.65 -14.63 -8.42
C LYS A 768 -28.15 -15.27 -9.72
N HIS A 769 -27.23 -15.81 -10.52
CA HIS A 769 -27.51 -16.39 -11.83
C HIS A 769 -27.57 -17.91 -11.82
N GLU A 770 -27.53 -18.54 -10.63
CA GLU A 770 -27.58 -20.00 -10.45
C GLU A 770 -26.48 -20.74 -11.24
N LEU A 771 -25.30 -20.14 -11.36
CA LEU A 771 -24.14 -20.70 -12.04
C LEU A 771 -23.26 -21.48 -11.09
N ASP A 772 -22.73 -22.63 -11.55
CA ASP A 772 -21.64 -23.30 -10.82
C ASP A 772 -20.39 -22.44 -10.90
N ILE A 773 -19.93 -21.97 -9.75
CA ILE A 773 -18.81 -21.04 -9.67
C ILE A 773 -17.48 -21.72 -10.08
N PHE A 774 -17.32 -23.04 -9.88
CA PHE A 774 -16.13 -23.76 -10.32
C PHE A 774 -16.06 -23.87 -11.83
N ASP A 775 -17.17 -24.13 -12.50
CA ASP A 775 -17.25 -24.14 -13.95
C ASP A 775 -17.08 -22.74 -14.53
N TYR A 776 -17.71 -21.76 -13.89
CA TYR A 776 -17.64 -20.37 -14.33
C TYR A 776 -16.23 -19.77 -14.14
N PHE A 777 -15.48 -20.20 -13.13
CA PHE A 777 -14.11 -19.77 -12.88
C PHE A 777 -13.14 -20.46 -13.86
N ARG A 778 -12.94 -19.83 -15.00
CA ARG A 778 -12.13 -20.34 -16.12
C ARG A 778 -11.13 -19.29 -16.63
N ASN A 779 -10.19 -19.75 -17.45
CA ASN A 779 -9.32 -18.85 -18.18
C ASN A 779 -10.10 -18.02 -19.20
N ASP A 780 -9.54 -16.85 -19.52
CA ASP A 780 -10.14 -15.90 -20.47
C ASP A 780 -11.54 -15.38 -20.09
N LEU A 781 -11.93 -15.54 -18.83
CA LEU A 781 -13.12 -14.90 -18.31
C LEU A 781 -12.94 -13.39 -18.38
N ASP A 782 -13.61 -12.76 -19.35
CA ASP A 782 -13.59 -11.33 -19.59
C ASP A 782 -14.89 -10.69 -19.14
N PHE A 783 -14.86 -10.05 -18.03
CA PHE A 783 -16.01 -9.38 -17.45
C PHE A 783 -16.50 -8.17 -18.25
N CYS A 784 -15.70 -7.67 -19.20
CA CYS A 784 -16.04 -6.51 -20.02
C CYS A 784 -16.77 -6.87 -21.31
N ILE A 785 -16.52 -8.06 -21.89
CA ILE A 785 -17.01 -8.45 -23.21
C ILE A 785 -18.40 -9.06 -23.13
N ASP A 786 -18.71 -9.83 -22.10
CA ASP A 786 -19.96 -10.58 -21.97
C ASP A 786 -21.19 -9.71 -21.61
N GLY A 787 -21.05 -8.39 -21.58
CA GLY A 787 -22.14 -7.49 -21.20
C GLY A 787 -22.53 -7.61 -19.71
N ASN A 788 -21.70 -8.23 -18.93
CA ASN A 788 -21.90 -8.55 -17.54
C ASN A 788 -21.55 -7.36 -16.65
N THR A 789 -22.43 -6.36 -16.70
CA THR A 789 -22.27 -5.07 -16.00
C THR A 789 -22.19 -5.19 -14.49
N GLU A 790 -22.58 -6.33 -13.92
CA GLU A 790 -22.54 -6.57 -12.47
C GLU A 790 -21.15 -6.92 -11.94
N LEU A 791 -20.30 -7.48 -12.78
CA LEU A 791 -18.93 -7.87 -12.41
C LEU A 791 -17.90 -6.79 -12.70
N VAL A 792 -18.24 -5.82 -13.54
CA VAL A 792 -17.34 -4.75 -13.95
C VAL A 792 -17.99 -3.41 -13.67
N LYS A 793 -17.23 -2.52 -13.06
CA LYS A 793 -17.56 -1.10 -13.10
C LYS A 793 -17.32 -0.64 -14.53
N LEU A 794 -18.38 -0.43 -15.29
CA LEU A 794 -18.28 0.18 -16.62
C LEU A 794 -17.69 1.59 -16.54
N ALA A 795 -17.15 2.06 -17.67
CA ALA A 795 -16.69 3.44 -17.78
C ALA A 795 -17.81 4.40 -17.36
N ARG A 796 -17.54 5.21 -16.35
CA ARG A 796 -18.48 6.22 -15.87
C ARG A 796 -18.13 7.54 -16.53
N THR A 797 -19.05 8.04 -17.35
CA THR A 797 -18.96 9.41 -17.84
C THR A 797 -19.77 10.29 -16.89
N TYR A 798 -19.11 11.24 -16.29
CA TYR A 798 -19.76 12.24 -15.46
C TYR A 798 -20.16 13.38 -16.36
N HIS A 799 -21.46 13.55 -16.58
CA HIS A 799 -22.04 14.74 -17.13
C HIS A 799 -22.62 15.53 -15.97
N ASP A 800 -22.10 16.72 -15.76
CA ASP A 800 -22.65 17.58 -14.74
C ASP A 800 -22.64 19.03 -15.16
N GLU A 801 -23.58 19.81 -14.67
CA GLU A 801 -23.59 21.24 -14.83
C GLU A 801 -22.39 21.84 -14.07
N VAL A 802 -21.49 22.49 -14.76
CA VAL A 802 -20.43 23.25 -14.13
C VAL A 802 -20.90 24.68 -13.96
N VAL A 803 -21.15 25.04 -12.73
CA VAL A 803 -21.48 26.40 -12.38
C VAL A 803 -20.18 27.19 -12.20
N LYS A 804 -20.00 28.22 -12.97
CA LYS A 804 -18.87 29.13 -12.90
C LYS A 804 -19.34 30.50 -12.44
N VAL A 805 -18.52 31.11 -11.65
CA VAL A 805 -18.68 32.53 -11.30
C VAL A 805 -17.59 33.28 -12.04
N ASN A 806 -17.98 34.14 -12.98
CA ASN A 806 -17.01 34.95 -13.71
C ASN A 806 -16.40 36.04 -12.80
N VAL A 807 -15.40 36.74 -13.28
CA VAL A 807 -14.71 37.82 -12.54
C VAL A 807 -15.66 38.95 -12.10
N LYS A 808 -16.83 39.06 -12.73
CA LYS A 808 -17.87 40.04 -12.37
C LYS A 808 -18.87 39.50 -11.37
N GLY A 809 -18.77 38.26 -10.92
CA GLY A 809 -19.71 37.64 -10.01
C GLY A 809 -20.96 37.09 -10.68
N GLU A 810 -21.01 37.03 -12.03
CA GLU A 810 -22.11 36.44 -12.79
C GLU A 810 -21.96 34.92 -12.84
N ILE A 811 -23.07 34.22 -12.62
CA ILE A 811 -23.14 32.76 -12.65
C ILE A 811 -23.31 32.30 -14.09
N MET A 812 -22.40 31.48 -14.55
CA MET A 812 -22.45 30.84 -15.87
C MET A 812 -22.59 29.31 -15.66
N ILE A 813 -23.56 28.72 -16.32
CA ILE A 813 -23.76 27.27 -16.29
C ILE A 813 -23.18 26.69 -17.58
N GLU A 814 -22.23 25.77 -17.42
CA GLU A 814 -21.66 25.01 -18.52
C GLU A 814 -21.72 23.52 -18.20
N TYR A 815 -21.70 22.68 -19.21
CA TYR A 815 -21.67 21.23 -19.05
C TYR A 815 -20.24 20.72 -19.19
N SER A 816 -19.76 19.98 -18.22
CA SER A 816 -18.50 19.26 -18.33
C SER A 816 -18.76 17.75 -18.34
N SER A 817 -17.99 17.03 -19.11
CA SER A 817 -17.98 15.58 -19.07
C SER A 817 -16.61 15.07 -18.65
N CYS A 818 -16.59 14.17 -17.68
CA CYS A 818 -15.39 13.43 -17.28
C CYS A 818 -15.72 11.93 -17.39
N THR A 819 -14.93 11.19 -18.14
CA THR A 819 -15.10 9.75 -18.23
C THR A 819 -14.06 9.05 -17.37
N LEU A 820 -14.52 8.39 -16.32
CA LEU A 820 -13.69 7.47 -15.55
C LEU A 820 -13.74 6.10 -16.21
N TYR A 821 -12.62 5.66 -16.75
CA TYR A 821 -12.48 4.31 -17.27
C TYR A 821 -12.20 3.37 -16.11
N PRO A 822 -13.00 2.31 -15.90
CA PRO A 822 -12.65 1.29 -14.93
C PRO A 822 -11.39 0.57 -15.38
N SER A 823 -10.61 0.10 -14.42
CA SER A 823 -9.60 -0.91 -14.71
C SER A 823 -10.32 -2.14 -15.26
N THR A 824 -10.06 -2.48 -16.50
CA THR A 824 -10.57 -3.71 -17.11
C THR A 824 -9.98 -4.89 -16.34
N PHE A 825 -10.85 -5.74 -15.80
CA PHE A 825 -10.43 -6.92 -15.08
C PHE A 825 -10.57 -8.12 -16.01
N LYS A 826 -9.46 -8.69 -16.40
CA LYS A 826 -9.41 -9.88 -17.22
C LYS A 826 -8.68 -10.99 -16.50
N VAL A 827 -9.34 -12.10 -16.25
CA VAL A 827 -8.69 -13.32 -15.79
C VAL A 827 -8.06 -13.96 -17.01
N THR A 828 -6.86 -13.49 -17.37
CA THR A 828 -6.13 -14.05 -18.51
C THR A 828 -4.90 -14.79 -18.04
N MET A 829 -4.65 -15.89 -18.67
CA MET A 829 -3.37 -16.56 -18.68
C MET A 829 -2.62 -16.12 -19.95
N ASP A 830 -1.33 -15.83 -19.82
CA ASP A 830 -0.50 -15.57 -20.99
C ASP A 830 -0.64 -16.71 -22.00
N LYS A 831 -0.83 -16.37 -23.29
CA LYS A 831 -1.09 -17.37 -24.34
C LYS A 831 0.04 -18.37 -24.52
N VAL A 832 1.28 -17.91 -24.36
CA VAL A 832 2.48 -18.76 -24.46
C VAL A 832 2.51 -19.69 -23.26
N TYR A 833 2.22 -19.18 -22.06
CA TYR A 833 2.15 -19.99 -20.85
C TYR A 833 1.00 -21.00 -20.89
N LYS A 834 -0.16 -20.60 -21.41
CA LYS A 834 -1.30 -21.52 -21.62
C LYS A 834 -0.96 -22.65 -22.58
N SER A 835 -0.29 -22.33 -23.69
CA SER A 835 0.18 -23.35 -24.64
C SER A 835 1.21 -24.29 -24.03
N PHE A 836 2.14 -23.72 -23.27
CA PHE A 836 3.15 -24.49 -22.53
C PHE A 836 2.50 -25.43 -21.50
N LEU A 837 1.56 -24.94 -20.69
CA LEU A 837 0.84 -25.78 -19.73
C LEU A 837 0.05 -26.90 -20.40
N ASN A 838 -0.64 -26.60 -21.48
CA ASN A 838 -1.38 -27.63 -22.24
C ASN A 838 -0.42 -28.72 -22.79
N SER A 839 0.69 -28.29 -23.34
CA SER A 839 1.71 -29.23 -23.83
C SER A 839 2.25 -30.14 -22.72
N ILE A 840 2.53 -29.56 -21.54
CA ILE A 840 2.99 -30.34 -20.39
C ILE A 840 1.90 -31.30 -19.90
N LEU A 841 0.68 -30.83 -19.76
CA LEU A 841 -0.43 -31.61 -19.20
C LEU A 841 -0.90 -32.69 -20.16
N GLU A 842 -0.85 -32.46 -21.47
CA GLU A 842 -1.09 -33.44 -22.50
C GLU A 842 0.02 -34.49 -22.53
N SER A 843 1.28 -34.11 -22.30
CA SER A 843 2.42 -35.01 -22.21
C SER A 843 2.55 -35.69 -20.85
N ALA A 844 1.86 -35.25 -19.82
CA ALA A 844 1.88 -35.86 -18.47
C ALA A 844 1.20 -37.25 -18.44
N GLY A 845 0.41 -37.58 -19.46
CA GLY A 845 0.00 -38.95 -19.74
C GLY A 845 1.15 -39.82 -20.30
N SER A 846 2.20 -39.23 -20.80
CA SER A 846 3.46 -39.85 -21.17
C SER A 846 4.49 -39.62 -20.06
N LYS A 847 5.28 -40.61 -19.74
CA LYS A 847 6.30 -40.63 -18.68
C LYS A 847 7.39 -39.54 -18.77
N ALA A 848 7.19 -38.50 -19.58
CA ALA A 848 8.19 -37.49 -19.96
C ALA A 848 8.32 -36.30 -19.03
N TYR A 849 7.45 -36.13 -18.02
CA TYR A 849 7.57 -35.06 -17.06
C TYR A 849 8.33 -35.53 -15.82
N ALA A 850 9.60 -35.76 -15.98
CA ALA A 850 10.49 -35.97 -14.85
C ALA A 850 10.62 -34.70 -14.00
N ARG A 851 10.88 -34.83 -12.70
CA ARG A 851 11.19 -33.70 -11.83
C ARG A 851 12.27 -32.83 -12.46
N GLY A 852 11.96 -31.58 -12.72
CA GLY A 852 12.90 -30.60 -13.22
C GLY A 852 13.35 -30.76 -14.66
N GLY A 853 12.93 -31.78 -15.34
CA GLY A 853 13.23 -31.95 -16.77
C GLY A 853 12.24 -31.16 -17.60
N ILE A 854 12.73 -30.28 -18.42
CA ILE A 854 11.99 -29.79 -19.58
C ILE A 854 12.32 -30.73 -20.71
N LEU A 855 11.31 -31.12 -21.42
CA LEU A 855 11.46 -31.90 -22.66
C LEU A 855 12.51 -31.33 -23.58
#